data_48a4d102dd34ec5da5951a67ba3e9c21
#
_entry.id   48a4d102dd34ec5da5951a67ba3e9c21
#
_cell.length_a   1.000
_cell.length_b   1.000
_cell.length_c   1.000
_cell.angle_alpha   90.00
_cell.angle_beta   90.00
_cell.angle_gamma   90.00
#
_symmetry.space_group_name_H-M   'P 1'
#
loop_
_entity.id
_entity.type
_entity.pdbx_description
1 polymer ?
#
loop_
_entity_poly.entity_id
_entity_poly.type
_entity_poly.pdbx_seq_one_letter_code
_entity_poly.pdbx_strand_id
1 'polypeptide(L)'
;MKKSFLLFLFGVAFSLTSFAQQTIIRGSVLDGTTGEPIPDVTITIEETNQTTTTDAKGEFSFISNVPLGEQVLKVEKIGYVTKRYPIVVNEGSTVDISGMTLDYDPGDKKDLFTISISDDNLNSEDDGLTDNVSGLLQASRDIFLSAAAFDFSSTFFRPRGLDNANGKVLINGIEMNKQFNGRPQWANWGGLNDVQRNQEFTMGISANDYNFGDLAGTNNIVMRASKYRKGGRISYASANRSYQGRVMASYNSGLLKGGWSYSFLGSRRFGAEGFIDGTLYDSNSFFAAVEKQINDKHNLNFTGIYAQNRRGRSTAITNEVFELKGREYNPFWGLQNGDIRNSRVREIEEPILMLNHYWDISPKVRLNSNVAYQFGEISNTRIDNGGTRLVTFNGESSFLGGARNTNADYYQDLPSFFLQDPNPSALDFQQAFAAQQEFINDGQFDWNLLYEGNATVAAQGGNSIYALQADVIDDSQISFNTILDADLADNIRLNASLNYRNLNSQNYARIEDLLGGTGYLDVDFFAEEIGQDVTDLLETVAQSDIRNPNRIAREGDRYKYNYEIDAEVVSGFAQAQFKYNKVDFFVGANVSQTNYQRTGLFENGNFTGTGPQGSFGESEKLDFTNYGIKGGLTYKISGRHLINANGSYFTKAPTIRNSFSNARQNNFTVTGLESEKVQSADVSYIFRSPIIKARLTGFYTGFEDGTDIGFYFTEDLAGLGIDNGDAFVQEILTNIERRNIGIELGFEAQVTPTIKLKAAASFGQYTFTNNPNLYLTSDDFEGELRFGDGTTNIKDLHVAGGPERAYQVGFEYRDPDFWNVGVTSNFFSNAYIDASNLSRSANFTSDFDGNTFNDFDPATARELLQQEQFDDYLLVNVVGGKSWKVDDYFIGFFATINNVFDQQYTTGGFEQSRLGNFRRIREDQSRDNGPLFGSRYFFGNGTTYYLNVYVRF
;
A
#
# COMPACT_ATOMS: atom_id res chain seq x y z
N MET A 1 -34.52 -71.02 52.96
CA MET A 1 -33.12 -70.55 53.11
C MET A 1 -32.38 -70.32 51.78
N LYS A 2 -32.75 -70.74 50.66
CA LYS A 2 -32.06 -70.49 49.34
C LYS A 2 -32.37 -69.17 48.67
N LYS A 3 -33.42 -68.50 48.97
CA LYS A 3 -33.73 -67.13 48.32
C LYS A 3 -33.13 -65.98 49.10
N SER A 4 -32.85 -66.06 50.39
CA SER A 4 -32.22 -65.02 51.18
C SER A 4 -30.70 -64.99 51.01
N PHE A 5 -30.03 -66.08 50.61
CA PHE A 5 -28.63 -66.11 50.28
C PHE A 5 -28.33 -65.49 48.92
N LEU A 6 -29.24 -65.57 47.91
CA LEU A 6 -29.09 -64.96 46.65
C LEU A 6 -29.25 -63.42 46.73
N LEU A 7 -30.15 -62.89 47.57
CA LEU A 7 -30.33 -61.51 47.86
C LEU A 7 -29.11 -60.87 48.64
N PHE A 8 -28.46 -61.64 49.49
CA PHE A 8 -27.26 -61.23 50.21
C PHE A 8 -26.04 -61.18 49.24
N LEU A 9 -25.92 -62.13 48.33
CA LEU A 9 -24.88 -62.15 47.32
C LEU A 9 -25.08 -61.02 46.25
N PHE A 10 -26.34 -60.67 45.96
CA PHE A 10 -26.62 -59.52 45.12
C PHE A 10 -26.37 -58.18 45.84
N GLY A 11 -26.63 -58.09 47.14
CA GLY A 11 -26.32 -56.91 47.97
C GLY A 11 -24.83 -56.69 48.13
N VAL A 12 -24.01 -57.74 48.22
CA VAL A 12 -22.53 -57.64 48.31
C VAL A 12 -21.89 -57.40 47.00
N ALA A 13 -22.53 -57.80 45.85
CA ALA A 13 -22.03 -57.50 44.52
C ALA A 13 -22.31 -56.03 44.10
N PHE A 14 -23.27 -55.33 44.76
CA PHE A 14 -23.53 -53.92 44.53
C PHE A 14 -22.78 -52.98 45.47
N SER A 15 -22.02 -53.49 46.45
CA SER A 15 -21.11 -52.73 47.34
C SER A 15 -19.67 -52.70 46.82
N LEU A 16 -19.45 -53.05 45.55
CA LEU A 16 -18.19 -52.74 44.89
C LEU A 16 -18.13 -51.23 44.67
N THR A 17 -17.51 -50.56 45.61
CA THR A 17 -16.93 -49.23 45.60
C THR A 17 -16.90 -48.63 44.20
N SER A 18 -17.78 -47.64 43.96
CA SER A 18 -17.53 -46.61 42.98
C SER A 18 -16.26 -45.86 43.39
N PHE A 19 -15.13 -46.30 42.94
CA PHE A 19 -14.01 -45.39 42.83
C PHE A 19 -14.41 -44.33 41.85
N ALA A 20 -14.74 -43.17 42.36
CA ALA A 20 -14.83 -41.97 41.48
C ALA A 20 -13.48 -41.85 40.81
N GLN A 21 -13.41 -42.23 39.55
CA GLN A 21 -12.21 -42.04 38.75
C GLN A 21 -11.98 -40.55 38.65
N GLN A 22 -10.85 -40.08 39.20
CA GLN A 22 -10.49 -38.67 39.18
C GLN A 22 -10.19 -38.25 37.72
N THR A 23 -10.79 -37.15 37.29
CA THR A 23 -10.44 -36.55 36.00
C THR A 23 -9.06 -35.91 36.07
N ILE A 24 -8.14 -36.34 35.22
CA ILE A 24 -6.74 -35.90 35.25
C ILE A 24 -6.32 -35.46 33.83
N ILE A 25 -5.64 -34.33 33.76
CA ILE A 25 -4.87 -33.95 32.58
C ILE A 25 -3.40 -34.05 32.95
N ARG A 26 -2.63 -34.83 32.22
CA ARG A 26 -1.19 -34.95 32.39
C ARG A 26 -0.46 -34.96 31.08
N GLY A 27 0.81 -34.64 31.10
CA GLY A 27 1.62 -34.67 29.90
C GLY A 27 3.07 -34.30 30.14
N SER A 28 3.82 -34.18 29.07
CA SER A 28 5.22 -33.76 29.13
C SER A 28 5.51 -32.77 27.99
N VAL A 29 6.44 -31.85 28.24
CA VAL A 29 6.90 -30.85 27.30
C VAL A 29 8.36 -31.09 26.99
N LEU A 30 8.66 -31.24 25.71
CA LEU A 30 9.99 -31.46 25.17
C LEU A 30 10.43 -30.28 24.30
N ASP A 31 11.71 -30.04 24.21
CA ASP A 31 12.29 -29.14 23.23
C ASP A 31 12.09 -29.69 21.83
N GLY A 32 11.46 -28.91 20.94
CA GLY A 32 11.13 -29.33 19.60
C GLY A 32 12.35 -29.55 18.68
N THR A 33 13.54 -29.12 19.16
CA THR A 33 14.81 -29.24 18.43
C THR A 33 15.66 -30.36 18.97
N THR A 34 15.83 -30.43 20.28
CA THR A 34 16.71 -31.43 20.90
C THR A 34 15.99 -32.69 21.37
N GLY A 35 14.66 -32.63 21.54
CA GLY A 35 13.87 -33.68 22.14
C GLY A 35 14.06 -33.85 23.67
N GLU A 36 14.83 -32.95 24.28
CA GLU A 36 15.06 -33.00 25.74
C GLU A 36 13.87 -32.42 26.53
N PRO A 37 13.61 -32.88 27.74
CA PRO A 37 12.53 -32.34 28.58
C PRO A 37 12.81 -30.87 28.96
N ILE A 38 11.77 -30.04 28.90
CA ILE A 38 11.87 -28.64 29.31
C ILE A 38 11.23 -28.47 30.70
N PRO A 39 11.99 -28.16 31.76
CA PRO A 39 11.45 -27.80 33.06
C PRO A 39 10.86 -26.37 33.07
N ASP A 40 10.10 -26.03 34.11
CA ASP A 40 9.55 -24.70 34.37
C ASP A 40 8.76 -24.12 33.21
N VAL A 41 8.09 -24.94 32.41
CA VAL A 41 7.12 -24.49 31.37
C VAL A 41 5.79 -24.25 32.06
N THR A 42 5.21 -23.10 31.84
CA THR A 42 3.86 -22.78 32.34
C THR A 42 2.81 -23.36 31.42
N ILE A 43 1.91 -24.19 31.97
CA ILE A 43 0.74 -24.71 31.25
C ILE A 43 -0.50 -24.09 31.90
N THR A 44 -1.34 -23.46 31.06
CA THR A 44 -2.56 -22.79 31.47
C THR A 44 -3.76 -23.40 30.75
N ILE A 45 -4.81 -23.76 31.47
CA ILE A 45 -6.13 -24.06 30.89
C ILE A 45 -6.79 -22.70 30.61
N GLU A 46 -6.90 -22.30 29.35
CA GLU A 46 -7.28 -20.91 28.97
C GLU A 46 -8.67 -20.49 29.49
N GLU A 47 -9.62 -21.42 29.60
CA GLU A 47 -10.97 -21.07 30.06
C GLU A 47 -11.07 -20.80 31.56
N THR A 48 -10.27 -21.48 32.37
CA THR A 48 -10.32 -21.38 33.83
C THR A 48 -9.14 -20.62 34.43
N ASN A 49 -8.16 -20.26 33.64
CA ASN A 49 -6.89 -19.67 34.07
C ASN A 49 -6.15 -20.52 35.12
N GLN A 50 -6.47 -21.79 35.21
CA GLN A 50 -5.71 -22.71 36.04
C GLN A 50 -4.34 -22.97 35.44
N THR A 51 -3.29 -22.85 36.24
CA THR A 51 -1.91 -23.02 35.80
C THR A 51 -1.19 -24.12 36.57
N THR A 52 -0.28 -24.80 35.90
CA THR A 52 0.73 -25.68 36.47
C THR A 52 2.05 -25.47 35.77
N THR A 53 3.15 -25.98 36.32
CA THR A 53 4.47 -25.92 35.70
C THR A 53 5.05 -27.31 35.53
N THR A 54 5.90 -27.49 34.50
CA THR A 54 6.62 -28.75 34.32
C THR A 54 7.74 -28.91 35.36
N ASP A 55 7.95 -30.13 35.77
CA ASP A 55 9.07 -30.55 36.65
C ASP A 55 10.41 -30.69 35.86
N ALA A 56 11.46 -31.17 36.55
CA ALA A 56 12.78 -31.41 35.97
C ALA A 56 12.79 -32.43 34.79
N LYS A 57 11.76 -33.25 34.67
CA LYS A 57 11.56 -34.20 33.56
C LYS A 57 10.62 -33.65 32.47
N GLY A 58 10.22 -32.39 32.58
CA GLY A 58 9.24 -31.78 31.67
C GLY A 58 7.80 -32.27 31.87
N GLU A 59 7.50 -33.02 32.99
CA GLU A 59 6.18 -33.58 33.25
C GLU A 59 5.30 -32.58 34.02
N PHE A 60 3.99 -32.59 33.75
CA PHE A 60 2.99 -31.78 34.46
C PHE A 60 1.69 -32.57 34.66
N SER A 61 0.86 -32.12 35.62
CA SER A 61 -0.48 -32.66 35.81
C SER A 61 -1.43 -31.66 36.45
N PHE A 62 -2.72 -31.76 36.04
CA PHE A 62 -3.88 -31.15 36.68
C PHE A 62 -4.73 -32.29 37.30
N ILE A 63 -4.92 -32.26 38.60
CA ILE A 63 -5.59 -33.34 39.33
C ILE A 63 -6.87 -32.85 40.02
N SER A 64 -7.01 -31.57 40.32
CA SER A 64 -8.15 -31.00 41.02
C SER A 64 -8.87 -29.96 40.18
N ASN A 65 -10.21 -29.94 40.25
CA ASN A 65 -11.07 -28.99 39.55
C ASN A 65 -10.83 -28.91 38.03
N VAL A 66 -10.53 -30.04 37.40
CA VAL A 66 -10.29 -30.11 35.96
C VAL A 66 -11.60 -29.84 35.23
N PRO A 67 -11.67 -28.80 34.38
CA PRO A 67 -12.90 -28.50 33.62
C PRO A 67 -13.18 -29.58 32.59
N LEU A 68 -14.46 -29.95 32.47
CA LEU A 68 -14.92 -30.96 31.50
C LEU A 68 -15.19 -30.32 30.12
N GLY A 69 -15.21 -31.17 29.08
CA GLY A 69 -15.49 -30.74 27.70
C GLY A 69 -14.22 -30.35 26.94
N GLU A 70 -14.40 -29.51 25.94
CA GLU A 70 -13.30 -29.03 25.10
C GLU A 70 -12.54 -27.96 25.83
N GLN A 71 -11.23 -28.12 25.96
CA GLN A 71 -10.32 -27.21 26.64
C GLN A 71 -9.12 -26.87 25.75
N VAL A 72 -8.49 -25.73 25.98
CA VAL A 72 -7.26 -25.35 25.31
C VAL A 72 -6.16 -25.17 26.36
N LEU A 73 -5.09 -25.94 26.24
CA LEU A 73 -3.89 -25.77 27.04
C LEU A 73 -2.93 -24.81 26.34
N LYS A 74 -2.69 -23.69 26.97
CA LYS A 74 -1.64 -22.74 26.57
C LYS A 74 -0.34 -23.17 27.25
N VAL A 75 0.69 -23.40 26.46
CA VAL A 75 2.01 -23.85 26.90
C VAL A 75 3.02 -22.76 26.59
N GLU A 76 3.62 -22.17 27.63
CA GLU A 76 4.50 -21.02 27.48
C GLU A 76 5.73 -21.07 28.37
N LYS A 77 6.85 -20.62 27.84
CA LYS A 77 8.10 -20.41 28.56
C LYS A 77 8.88 -19.27 27.91
N ILE A 78 9.53 -18.42 28.69
CA ILE A 78 10.39 -17.36 28.17
C ILE A 78 11.50 -17.97 27.33
N GLY A 79 11.65 -17.48 26.11
CA GLY A 79 12.59 -17.98 25.10
C GLY A 79 12.06 -19.11 24.22
N TYR A 80 10.76 -19.43 24.31
CA TYR A 80 10.09 -20.43 23.48
C TYR A 80 8.82 -19.87 22.85
N VAL A 81 8.45 -20.38 21.68
CA VAL A 81 7.18 -20.03 21.01
C VAL A 81 6.02 -20.58 21.80
N THR A 82 5.12 -19.72 22.28
CA THR A 82 3.88 -20.15 22.95
C THR A 82 3.04 -21.03 22.04
N LYS A 83 2.69 -22.22 22.49
CA LYS A 83 1.81 -23.15 21.76
C LYS A 83 0.50 -23.38 22.50
N ARG A 84 -0.55 -23.69 21.72
CA ARG A 84 -1.88 -24.00 22.20
C ARG A 84 -2.30 -25.39 21.72
N TYR A 85 -2.70 -26.25 22.67
CA TYR A 85 -3.11 -27.64 22.42
C TYR A 85 -4.58 -27.82 22.78
N PRO A 86 -5.48 -28.03 21.81
CA PRO A 86 -6.87 -28.36 22.09
C PRO A 86 -6.97 -29.81 22.60
N ILE A 87 -7.72 -29.99 23.66
CA ILE A 87 -8.00 -31.30 24.27
C ILE A 87 -9.49 -31.45 24.56
N VAL A 88 -9.96 -32.69 24.74
CA VAL A 88 -11.31 -33.01 25.21
C VAL A 88 -11.20 -33.76 26.50
N VAL A 89 -11.83 -33.23 27.55
CA VAL A 89 -11.80 -33.79 28.89
C VAL A 89 -13.16 -34.43 29.22
N ASN A 90 -13.21 -35.73 29.39
CA ASN A 90 -14.39 -36.45 29.82
C ASN A 90 -14.32 -36.74 31.34
N GLU A 91 -15.49 -36.78 31.97
CA GLU A 91 -15.57 -37.08 33.40
C GLU A 91 -14.95 -38.46 33.75
N GLY A 92 -14.11 -38.50 34.77
CA GLY A 92 -13.41 -39.72 35.19
C GLY A 92 -12.33 -40.22 34.24
N SER A 93 -11.96 -39.46 33.21
CA SER A 93 -10.92 -39.86 32.25
C SER A 93 -9.56 -39.22 32.57
N THR A 94 -8.50 -39.89 32.15
CA THR A 94 -7.15 -39.33 32.11
C THR A 94 -6.84 -38.90 30.69
N VAL A 95 -6.61 -37.60 30.48
CA VAL A 95 -6.15 -37.05 29.23
C VAL A 95 -4.62 -36.98 29.29
N ASP A 96 -3.96 -37.82 28.49
CA ASP A 96 -2.49 -37.86 28.39
C ASP A 96 -2.04 -37.20 27.12
N ILE A 97 -1.25 -36.14 27.26
CA ILE A 97 -0.71 -35.31 26.16
C ILE A 97 0.81 -35.25 26.26
N SER A 98 1.42 -36.31 26.64
CA SER A 98 2.88 -36.43 26.68
C SER A 98 3.53 -36.26 25.33
N GLY A 99 4.71 -35.63 25.31
CA GLY A 99 5.44 -35.33 24.07
C GLY A 99 5.01 -34.05 23.35
N MET A 100 4.32 -33.13 24.06
CA MET A 100 4.15 -31.78 23.53
C MET A 100 5.51 -31.14 23.29
N THR A 101 5.68 -30.40 22.21
CA THR A 101 6.94 -29.74 21.91
C THR A 101 6.79 -28.21 21.98
N LEU A 102 7.78 -27.55 22.59
CA LEU A 102 8.00 -26.12 22.41
C LEU A 102 9.22 -25.92 21.55
N ASP A 103 9.06 -25.06 20.54
CA ASP A 103 10.20 -24.63 19.73
C ASP A 103 10.87 -23.46 20.45
N TYR A 104 12.17 -23.49 20.55
CA TYR A 104 12.94 -22.35 21.04
C TYR A 104 12.61 -21.11 20.18
N ASP A 105 12.25 -20.00 20.80
CA ASP A 105 12.01 -18.72 20.14
C ASP A 105 13.29 -17.87 20.26
N PRO A 106 14.15 -17.88 19.25
CA PRO A 106 15.34 -17.03 19.23
C PRO A 106 15.00 -15.55 19.09
N GLY A 107 13.71 -15.19 19.03
CA GLY A 107 13.24 -13.84 18.72
C GLY A 107 13.40 -13.45 17.27
N ASP A 108 13.97 -14.32 16.44
CA ASP A 108 14.39 -14.06 15.06
C ASP A 108 13.52 -14.73 13.99
N LYS A 109 12.56 -15.59 14.37
CA LYS A 109 11.75 -16.34 13.37
C LYS A 109 10.82 -15.47 12.53
N LYS A 110 10.40 -14.32 13.05
CA LYS A 110 9.66 -13.31 12.28
C LYS A 110 10.56 -12.44 11.39
N ASP A 111 11.81 -12.29 11.78
CA ASP A 111 12.74 -11.34 11.19
C ASP A 111 13.38 -11.83 9.91
N LEU A 112 13.53 -13.14 9.75
CA LEU A 112 14.19 -13.74 8.60
C LEU A 112 13.39 -13.58 7.30
N PHE A 113 12.06 -13.49 7.39
CA PHE A 113 11.17 -13.36 6.24
C PHE A 113 10.64 -11.95 5.99
N THR A 114 10.74 -11.07 6.99
CA THR A 114 10.07 -9.76 6.97
C THR A 114 10.88 -8.66 6.30
N ILE A 115 12.18 -8.84 6.10
CA ILE A 115 13.12 -7.72 5.93
C ILE A 115 13.29 -7.26 4.48
N SER A 116 13.06 -8.10 3.47
CA SER A 116 13.54 -7.81 2.12
C SER A 116 12.51 -7.29 1.12
N ILE A 117 11.25 -7.54 1.34
CA ILE A 117 10.22 -7.28 0.32
C ILE A 117 9.47 -5.98 0.57
N SER A 118 9.39 -5.53 1.82
CA SER A 118 8.48 -4.49 2.25
C SER A 118 8.86 -3.06 1.88
N ASP A 119 10.14 -2.76 1.83
CA ASP A 119 10.57 -1.38 1.58
C ASP A 119 10.36 -0.93 0.13
N ASP A 120 10.37 -1.87 -0.82
CA ASP A 120 10.37 -1.58 -2.24
C ASP A 120 8.97 -1.55 -2.87
N ASN A 121 8.11 -2.47 -2.43
CA ASN A 121 6.74 -2.52 -2.91
C ASN A 121 5.84 -1.43 -2.30
N LEU A 122 6.32 -0.79 -1.23
CA LEU A 122 5.55 0.19 -0.47
C LEU A 122 5.66 1.61 -1.02
N ASN A 123 6.58 1.83 -1.92
CA ASN A 123 6.98 3.17 -2.30
C ASN A 123 6.56 3.60 -3.71
N SER A 124 5.76 2.83 -4.42
CA SER A 124 5.27 3.13 -5.77
C SER A 124 3.91 3.83 -5.74
N GLU A 125 3.83 5.00 -5.11
CA GLU A 125 2.55 5.62 -4.75
C GLU A 125 1.90 6.50 -5.83
N ASP A 126 2.56 6.86 -6.93
CA ASP A 126 2.04 7.88 -7.83
C ASP A 126 1.52 7.40 -9.20
N ASP A 127 1.67 6.13 -9.55
CA ASP A 127 1.29 5.66 -10.89
C ASP A 127 0.03 4.76 -10.91
N GLY A 128 -0.92 5.00 -10.01
CA GLY A 128 -2.28 4.43 -10.08
C GLY A 128 -2.44 2.91 -9.98
N LEU A 129 -1.41 2.12 -10.33
CA LEU A 129 -1.47 0.67 -10.44
C LEU A 129 -0.67 -0.10 -9.36
N THR A 130 0.05 0.59 -8.49
CA THR A 130 1.09 -0.05 -7.66
C THR A 130 0.86 -0.01 -6.16
N ASP A 131 -0.39 -0.07 -5.72
CA ASP A 131 -0.77 0.00 -4.31
C ASP A 131 -0.61 -1.35 -3.60
N ASN A 132 0.59 -1.64 -3.16
CA ASN A 132 0.90 -2.93 -2.56
C ASN A 132 0.52 -2.98 -1.07
N VAL A 133 -0.40 -3.89 -0.71
CA VAL A 133 -0.86 -4.16 0.67
C VAL A 133 0.10 -4.99 1.50
N SER A 134 1.23 -5.42 0.97
CA SER A 134 2.13 -6.35 1.65
C SER A 134 2.61 -5.85 3.01
N GLY A 135 2.94 -4.58 3.13
CA GLY A 135 3.38 -4.00 4.39
C GLY A 135 2.34 -4.05 5.51
N LEU A 136 1.08 -3.86 5.16
CA LEU A 136 -0.04 -4.00 6.10
C LEU A 136 -0.17 -5.44 6.62
N LEU A 137 0.06 -6.44 5.77
CA LEU A 137 -0.20 -7.85 6.04
C LEU A 137 0.96 -8.59 6.72
N GLN A 138 2.17 -8.02 6.77
CA GLN A 138 3.38 -8.67 7.28
C GLN A 138 3.25 -9.22 8.72
N ALA A 139 2.46 -8.55 9.55
CA ALA A 139 2.22 -8.98 10.92
C ALA A 139 1.18 -10.10 11.04
N SER A 140 0.49 -10.44 9.96
CA SER A 140 -0.54 -11.48 9.98
C SER A 140 0.05 -12.85 10.30
N ARG A 141 -0.64 -13.57 11.18
CA ARG A 141 -0.34 -14.98 11.48
C ARG A 141 -1.17 -15.94 10.62
N ASP A 142 -2.02 -15.41 9.79
CA ASP A 142 -2.79 -16.19 8.84
C ASP A 142 -1.91 -16.67 7.69
N ILE A 143 -2.09 -17.90 7.27
CA ILE A 143 -1.21 -18.56 6.29
C ILE A 143 -1.36 -17.91 4.92
N PHE A 144 -2.60 -17.66 4.48
CA PHE A 144 -2.88 -17.03 3.19
C PHE A 144 -2.37 -15.58 3.16
N LEU A 145 -2.67 -14.78 4.20
CA LEU A 145 -2.22 -13.39 4.26
C LEU A 145 -0.69 -13.28 4.37
N SER A 146 -0.04 -14.26 5.02
CA SER A 146 1.42 -14.34 5.04
C SER A 146 1.99 -14.63 3.65
N ALA A 147 1.39 -15.54 2.88
CA ALA A 147 1.78 -15.78 1.48
C ALA A 147 1.57 -14.52 0.63
N ALA A 148 0.43 -13.83 0.79
CA ALA A 148 0.15 -12.57 0.11
C ALA A 148 1.17 -11.47 0.43
N ALA A 149 1.60 -11.36 1.70
CA ALA A 149 2.57 -10.36 2.13
C ALA A 149 3.99 -10.59 1.60
N PHE A 150 4.41 -11.84 1.45
CA PHE A 150 5.81 -12.15 1.16
C PHE A 150 6.02 -12.76 -0.23
N ASP A 151 5.20 -13.73 -0.62
CA ASP A 151 5.42 -14.50 -1.85
C ASP A 151 4.69 -13.89 -3.06
N PHE A 152 3.49 -13.28 -2.84
CA PHE A 152 2.70 -12.66 -3.90
C PHE A 152 3.00 -11.17 -4.09
N SER A 153 3.75 -10.55 -3.17
CA SER A 153 3.99 -9.10 -3.17
C SER A 153 4.70 -8.56 -4.41
N SER A 154 5.55 -9.38 -5.03
CA SER A 154 6.30 -8.99 -6.25
C SER A 154 5.41 -8.81 -7.48
N THR A 155 4.17 -9.29 -7.44
CA THR A 155 3.21 -9.24 -8.53
C THR A 155 2.10 -8.22 -8.30
N PHE A 156 2.22 -7.39 -7.27
CA PHE A 156 1.19 -6.43 -6.84
C PHE A 156 -0.17 -7.07 -6.56
N PHE A 157 -0.17 -8.35 -6.18
CA PHE A 157 -1.39 -9.06 -5.80
C PHE A 157 -2.08 -8.35 -4.63
N ARG A 158 -3.37 -8.10 -4.79
CA ARG A 158 -4.24 -7.45 -3.80
C ARG A 158 -5.23 -8.47 -3.23
N PRO A 159 -5.04 -8.95 -1.99
CA PRO A 159 -6.05 -9.79 -1.36
C PRO A 159 -7.42 -9.15 -1.42
N ARG A 160 -8.41 -9.89 -1.94
CA ARG A 160 -9.79 -9.41 -2.12
C ARG A 160 -9.94 -8.19 -3.05
N GLY A 161 -8.93 -7.88 -3.87
CA GLY A 161 -8.90 -6.68 -4.71
C GLY A 161 -8.78 -5.37 -3.92
N LEU A 162 -8.30 -5.41 -2.67
CA LEU A 162 -8.19 -4.25 -1.78
C LEU A 162 -6.79 -3.68 -1.80
N ASP A 163 -6.68 -2.37 -1.82
CA ASP A 163 -5.40 -1.65 -1.77
C ASP A 163 -5.09 -1.13 -0.35
N ASN A 164 -3.99 -0.37 -0.21
CA ASN A 164 -3.56 0.21 1.06
C ASN A 164 -4.54 1.24 1.64
N ALA A 165 -5.35 1.90 0.81
CA ALA A 165 -6.38 2.85 1.27
C ALA A 165 -7.55 2.14 1.97
N ASN A 166 -7.69 0.83 1.77
CA ASN A 166 -8.67 -0.01 2.44
C ASN A 166 -8.14 -0.64 3.75
N GLY A 167 -6.97 -0.22 4.22
CA GLY A 167 -6.38 -0.69 5.48
C GLY A 167 -5.94 0.45 6.37
N LYS A 168 -5.72 0.16 7.65
CA LYS A 168 -5.27 1.13 8.65
C LYS A 168 -3.90 0.73 9.20
N VAL A 169 -2.96 1.66 9.16
CA VAL A 169 -1.66 1.52 9.83
C VAL A 169 -1.59 2.47 11.00
N LEU A 170 -1.29 1.91 12.17
CA LEU A 170 -1.13 2.67 13.41
C LEU A 170 0.31 2.54 13.89
N ILE A 171 0.84 3.59 14.50
CA ILE A 171 2.05 3.54 15.32
C ILE A 171 1.66 3.97 16.75
N ASN A 172 1.88 3.07 17.72
CA ASN A 172 1.47 3.28 19.12
C ASN A 172 -0.02 3.71 19.25
N GLY A 173 -0.90 3.23 18.37
CA GLY A 173 -2.32 3.54 18.36
C GLY A 173 -2.72 4.78 17.55
N ILE A 174 -1.79 5.59 17.03
CA ILE A 174 -2.08 6.75 16.18
C ILE A 174 -2.10 6.34 14.70
N GLU A 175 -3.13 6.76 13.98
CA GLU A 175 -3.29 6.47 12.55
C GLU A 175 -2.27 7.24 11.70
N MET A 176 -1.56 6.51 10.82
CA MET A 176 -0.50 7.00 9.94
C MET A 176 -0.92 7.16 8.47
N ASN A 177 -2.14 6.77 8.11
CA ASN A 177 -2.65 6.98 6.76
C ASN A 177 -2.77 8.47 6.47
N LYS A 178 -2.25 8.92 5.31
CA LYS A 178 -2.33 10.31 4.86
C LYS A 178 -3.78 10.70 4.58
N GLN A 179 -4.18 11.92 4.95
CA GLN A 179 -5.52 12.43 4.63
C GLN A 179 -5.66 12.74 3.14
N PHE A 180 -4.56 13.02 2.46
CA PHE A 180 -4.55 13.34 1.04
C PHE A 180 -5.12 12.22 0.16
N ASN A 181 -4.69 10.96 0.39
CA ASN A 181 -5.06 9.80 -0.45
C ASN A 181 -5.55 8.58 0.32
N GLY A 182 -5.67 8.65 1.65
CA GLY A 182 -6.10 7.55 2.50
C GLY A 182 -5.05 6.45 2.75
N ARG A 183 -3.82 6.58 2.23
CA ARG A 183 -2.78 5.54 2.25
C ARG A 183 -1.68 5.82 3.27
N PRO A 184 -1.05 4.78 3.85
CA PRO A 184 0.12 4.97 4.71
C PRO A 184 1.35 5.37 3.87
N GLN A 185 2.08 6.40 4.30
CA GLN A 185 3.37 6.77 3.70
C GLN A 185 4.48 5.95 4.35
N TRP A 186 4.75 4.76 3.82
CA TRP A 186 5.69 3.80 4.40
C TRP A 186 7.13 4.30 4.49
N ALA A 187 7.54 5.23 3.61
CA ALA A 187 8.87 5.81 3.63
C ALA A 187 9.16 6.56 4.93
N ASN A 188 8.13 7.13 5.61
CA ASN A 188 8.27 7.89 6.85
C ASN A 188 8.85 7.09 8.01
N TRP A 189 8.81 5.76 7.95
CA TRP A 189 9.45 4.84 8.88
C TRP A 189 10.21 3.73 8.16
N GLY A 190 10.52 3.92 6.88
CA GLY A 190 11.32 3.00 6.08
C GLY A 190 12.72 2.80 6.65
N GLY A 191 13.28 1.60 6.52
CA GLY A 191 14.63 1.27 7.02
C GLY A 191 14.73 1.02 8.53
N LEU A 192 13.65 1.18 9.29
CA LEU A 192 13.60 0.99 10.74
C LEU A 192 13.16 -0.43 11.16
N ASN A 193 13.50 -1.45 10.39
CA ASN A 193 12.98 -2.80 10.50
C ASN A 193 13.04 -3.41 11.90
N ASP A 194 14.15 -3.21 12.66
CA ASP A 194 14.33 -3.82 13.98
C ASP A 194 13.34 -3.31 15.03
N VAL A 195 12.86 -2.07 14.89
CA VAL A 195 11.90 -1.49 15.84
C VAL A 195 10.45 -1.63 15.39
N GLN A 196 10.19 -2.07 14.15
CA GLN A 196 8.86 -2.37 13.64
C GLN A 196 8.38 -3.80 13.92
N ARG A 197 9.14 -4.62 14.63
CA ARG A 197 8.85 -6.05 14.84
C ARG A 197 7.64 -6.33 15.72
N ASN A 198 7.36 -5.44 16.64
CA ASN A 198 6.22 -5.58 17.55
C ASN A 198 4.98 -5.03 16.84
N GLN A 199 4.26 -5.89 16.17
CA GLN A 199 3.07 -5.54 15.42
C GLN A 199 1.87 -6.35 15.89
N GLU A 200 0.71 -5.70 15.92
CA GLU A 200 -0.58 -6.28 16.27
C GLU A 200 -1.52 -6.12 15.09
N PHE A 201 -1.79 -7.22 14.39
CA PHE A 201 -2.60 -7.21 13.18
C PHE A 201 -4.00 -7.77 13.45
N THR A 202 -5.02 -7.01 13.03
CA THR A 202 -6.42 -7.43 12.99
C THR A 202 -6.84 -7.63 11.56
N MET A 203 -7.30 -8.83 11.21
CA MET A 203 -7.71 -9.18 9.85
C MET A 203 -9.07 -8.57 9.50
N GLY A 204 -9.13 -7.82 8.40
CA GLY A 204 -10.35 -7.21 7.88
C GLY A 204 -11.09 -6.40 8.94
N ILE A 205 -12.41 -6.55 8.96
CA ILE A 205 -13.30 -5.86 9.88
C ILE A 205 -13.53 -6.60 11.22
N SER A 206 -12.73 -7.60 11.55
CA SER A 206 -12.81 -8.32 12.82
C SER A 206 -12.73 -7.38 14.02
N ALA A 207 -12.98 -7.90 15.22
CA ALA A 207 -12.87 -7.11 16.45
C ALA A 207 -11.47 -6.50 16.60
N ASN A 208 -11.42 -5.19 16.84
CA ASN A 208 -10.20 -4.40 16.91
C ASN A 208 -10.16 -3.63 18.23
N ASP A 209 -9.00 -3.61 18.88
CA ASP A 209 -8.85 -2.97 20.19
C ASP A 209 -8.58 -1.45 20.08
N TYR A 210 -8.30 -0.93 18.88
CA TYR A 210 -7.83 0.44 18.65
C TYR A 210 -8.84 1.35 17.97
N ASN A 211 -9.49 0.87 16.92
CA ASN A 211 -10.39 1.64 16.07
C ASN A 211 -11.44 0.75 15.41
N PHE A 212 -12.27 1.33 14.57
CA PHE A 212 -13.26 0.56 13.78
C PHE A 212 -12.60 -0.44 12.83
N GLY A 213 -11.37 -0.19 12.37
CA GLY A 213 -10.70 -1.00 11.36
C GLY A 213 -11.11 -0.63 9.93
N ASP A 214 -10.63 -1.42 8.98
CA ASP A 214 -10.96 -1.33 7.57
C ASP A 214 -10.88 -2.70 6.90
N LEU A 215 -11.30 -2.81 5.64
CA LEU A 215 -11.47 -4.06 4.89
C LEU A 215 -10.20 -4.90 4.76
N ALA A 216 -9.05 -4.27 4.48
CA ALA A 216 -7.75 -4.95 4.37
C ALA A 216 -7.10 -5.22 5.75
N GLY A 217 -7.73 -4.73 6.83
CA GLY A 217 -7.28 -4.93 8.21
C GLY A 217 -6.64 -3.71 8.84
N THR A 218 -6.22 -3.89 10.09
CA THR A 218 -5.51 -2.87 10.87
C THR A 218 -4.21 -3.44 11.41
N ASN A 219 -3.11 -2.73 11.19
CA ASN A 219 -1.79 -3.07 11.72
C ASN A 219 -1.33 -1.98 12.68
N ASN A 220 -1.18 -2.31 13.96
CA ASN A 220 -0.59 -1.41 14.96
C ASN A 220 0.86 -1.79 15.23
N ILE A 221 1.78 -0.91 14.88
CA ILE A 221 3.22 -1.05 15.14
C ILE A 221 3.52 -0.48 16.52
N VAL A 222 3.93 -1.34 17.45
CA VAL A 222 4.19 -0.95 18.86
C VAL A 222 5.65 -0.53 19.00
N MET A 223 5.90 0.77 18.98
CA MET A 223 7.23 1.38 19.09
C MET A 223 7.47 1.92 20.51
N ARG A 224 7.27 1.07 21.54
CA ARG A 224 7.53 1.36 22.96
C ARG A 224 8.88 0.83 23.40
N ALA A 225 9.69 1.69 24.04
CA ALA A 225 11.05 1.31 24.47
C ALA A 225 11.07 0.10 25.42
N SER A 226 10.09 -0.04 26.32
CA SER A 226 10.01 -1.15 27.28
C SER A 226 9.59 -2.49 26.66
N LYS A 227 9.06 -2.47 25.42
CA LYS A 227 8.60 -3.69 24.74
C LYS A 227 9.68 -4.37 23.91
N TYR A 228 10.84 -3.73 23.77
CA TYR A 228 11.96 -4.34 23.07
C TYR A 228 12.82 -5.18 24.02
N ARG A 229 13.30 -6.31 23.49
CA ARG A 229 14.25 -7.16 24.21
C ARG A 229 15.57 -6.43 24.39
N LYS A 230 16.17 -6.52 25.57
CA LYS A 230 17.51 -5.97 25.83
C LYS A 230 18.55 -6.59 24.89
N GLY A 231 19.41 -5.76 24.32
CA GLY A 231 20.50 -6.16 23.45
C GLY A 231 20.64 -5.25 22.25
N GLY A 232 21.58 -5.55 21.39
CA GLY A 232 21.86 -4.81 20.16
C GLY A 232 21.92 -5.72 18.95
N ARG A 233 21.82 -5.11 17.77
CA ARG A 233 22.02 -5.77 16.49
C ARG A 233 22.73 -4.84 15.53
N ILE A 234 23.65 -5.38 14.77
CA ILE A 234 24.27 -4.72 13.62
C ILE A 234 24.07 -5.64 12.43
N SER A 235 23.67 -5.09 11.30
CA SER A 235 23.46 -5.86 10.08
C SER A 235 23.89 -5.09 8.84
N TYR A 236 24.32 -5.86 7.83
CA TYR A 236 24.57 -5.41 6.47
C TYR A 236 23.71 -6.23 5.52
N ALA A 237 23.03 -5.57 4.60
CA ALA A 237 22.31 -6.27 3.54
C ALA A 237 22.77 -5.80 2.17
N SER A 238 22.78 -6.73 1.21
CA SER A 238 22.99 -6.48 -0.21
C SER A 238 21.77 -6.97 -0.99
N ALA A 239 21.35 -6.19 -1.97
CA ALA A 239 20.18 -6.48 -2.82
C ALA A 239 20.41 -5.89 -4.23
N ASN A 240 19.57 -6.27 -5.19
CA ASN A 240 19.57 -5.70 -6.54
C ASN A 240 18.19 -5.21 -7.00
N ARG A 241 17.21 -5.16 -6.09
CA ARG A 241 15.86 -4.74 -6.48
C ARG A 241 15.71 -3.23 -6.51
N SER A 242 15.81 -2.53 -5.38
CA SER A 242 15.67 -1.07 -5.30
C SER A 242 16.91 -0.37 -4.75
N TYR A 243 17.67 -1.03 -3.90
CA TYR A 243 18.95 -0.52 -3.40
C TYR A 243 20.01 -1.62 -3.40
N GLN A 244 21.28 -1.21 -3.43
CA GLN A 244 22.41 -2.15 -3.49
C GLN A 244 22.91 -2.53 -2.11
N GLY A 245 22.83 -1.61 -1.14
CA GLY A 245 23.35 -1.85 0.19
C GLY A 245 22.52 -1.20 1.31
N ARG A 246 22.48 -1.89 2.48
CA ARG A 246 21.93 -1.35 3.72
C ARG A 246 22.81 -1.68 4.90
N VAL A 247 23.13 -0.66 5.70
CA VAL A 247 23.73 -0.82 7.03
C VAL A 247 22.70 -0.43 8.07
N MET A 248 22.53 -1.22 9.12
CA MET A 248 21.60 -0.93 10.22
C MET A 248 22.22 -1.33 11.55
N ALA A 249 22.05 -0.47 12.56
CA ALA A 249 22.45 -0.75 13.94
C ALA A 249 21.33 -0.36 14.89
N SER A 250 20.99 -1.23 15.84
CA SER A 250 19.98 -0.99 16.86
C SER A 250 20.49 -1.39 18.24
N TYR A 251 19.97 -0.72 19.28
CA TYR A 251 20.23 -1.05 20.67
C TYR A 251 19.02 -0.76 21.54
N ASN A 252 18.70 -1.70 22.42
CA ASN A 252 17.57 -1.64 23.35
C ASN A 252 18.07 -1.91 24.78
N SER A 253 17.77 -1.02 25.72
CA SER A 253 18.21 -1.17 27.11
C SER A 253 17.45 -2.23 27.90
N GLY A 254 16.23 -2.58 27.44
CA GLY A 254 15.24 -3.22 28.29
C GLY A 254 14.82 -2.31 29.45
N LEU A 255 14.02 -2.83 30.38
CA LEU A 255 13.61 -2.08 31.58
C LEU A 255 14.76 -2.02 32.59
N LEU A 256 15.24 -0.82 32.89
CA LEU A 256 16.32 -0.55 33.84
C LEU A 256 15.79 -0.33 35.26
N LYS A 257 16.69 -0.46 36.22
CA LYS A 257 16.42 -0.06 37.62
C LYS A 257 16.01 1.42 37.64
N GLY A 258 14.90 1.75 38.28
CA GLY A 258 14.34 3.09 38.30
C GLY A 258 13.31 3.36 37.20
N GLY A 259 12.89 2.32 36.48
CA GLY A 259 11.74 2.38 35.55
C GLY A 259 12.01 3.10 34.22
N TRP A 260 13.26 3.21 33.79
CA TRP A 260 13.61 3.76 32.49
C TRP A 260 13.83 2.66 31.45
N SER A 261 13.44 2.92 30.21
CA SER A 261 13.80 2.11 29.03
C SER A 261 14.13 3.03 27.88
N TYR A 262 15.12 2.67 27.06
CA TYR A 262 15.42 3.40 25.84
C TYR A 262 15.78 2.46 24.70
N SER A 263 15.48 2.90 23.49
CA SER A 263 15.75 2.18 22.25
C SER A 263 16.19 3.15 21.19
N PHE A 264 17.25 2.79 20.45
CA PHE A 264 17.80 3.60 19.35
C PHE A 264 18.03 2.71 18.14
N LEU A 265 17.81 3.27 16.95
CA LEU A 265 18.18 2.62 15.69
C LEU A 265 18.68 3.67 14.70
N GLY A 266 19.69 3.33 13.94
CA GLY A 266 20.17 4.06 12.78
C GLY A 266 20.32 3.12 11.58
N SER A 267 19.92 3.58 10.40
CA SER A 267 19.99 2.81 9.16
C SER A 267 20.36 3.72 7.99
N ARG A 268 21.18 3.20 7.09
CA ARG A 268 21.56 3.80 5.82
C ARG A 268 21.26 2.82 4.70
N ARG A 269 20.50 3.23 3.67
CA ARG A 269 20.27 2.47 2.43
C ARG A 269 20.80 3.28 1.26
N PHE A 270 21.45 2.62 0.32
CA PHE A 270 22.08 3.29 -0.80
C PHE A 270 22.17 2.38 -2.04
N GLY A 271 22.13 2.98 -3.21
CA GLY A 271 22.34 2.35 -4.51
C GLY A 271 22.33 3.40 -5.61
N ALA A 272 23.21 3.26 -6.60
CA ALA A 272 23.19 4.11 -7.79
C ALA A 272 21.96 3.78 -8.65
N GLU A 273 21.54 2.50 -8.64
CA GLU A 273 20.36 2.00 -9.32
C GLU A 273 19.83 0.74 -8.63
N GLY A 274 18.59 0.38 -8.92
CA GLY A 274 17.95 -0.89 -8.54
C GLY A 274 17.95 -1.88 -9.69
N PHE A 275 16.86 -2.68 -9.82
CA PHE A 275 16.64 -3.56 -10.95
C PHE A 275 16.32 -2.76 -12.23
N ILE A 276 15.63 -1.66 -12.10
CA ILE A 276 15.32 -0.74 -13.21
C ILE A 276 16.45 0.29 -13.28
N ASP A 277 16.93 0.57 -14.47
CA ASP A 277 18.05 1.48 -14.75
C ASP A 277 17.81 2.87 -14.19
N GLY A 278 18.85 3.47 -13.61
CA GLY A 278 18.84 4.85 -13.13
C GLY A 278 17.90 5.15 -11.97
N THR A 279 17.35 4.13 -11.31
CA THR A 279 16.51 4.27 -10.12
C THR A 279 17.37 4.36 -8.86
N LEU A 280 18.10 5.49 -8.71
CA LEU A 280 18.91 5.77 -7.54
C LEU A 280 18.13 5.62 -6.23
N TYR A 281 18.83 5.22 -5.16
CA TYR A 281 18.26 5.12 -3.82
C TYR A 281 19.21 5.67 -2.77
N ASP A 282 18.77 6.64 -1.99
CA ASP A 282 19.51 7.26 -0.91
C ASP A 282 18.59 7.51 0.28
N SER A 283 18.85 6.88 1.42
CA SER A 283 17.98 6.99 2.59
C SER A 283 18.76 6.88 3.89
N ASN A 284 18.49 7.81 4.78
CA ASN A 284 18.97 7.81 6.16
C ASN A 284 17.77 7.74 7.11
N SER A 285 17.77 6.78 8.03
CA SER A 285 16.66 6.60 8.94
C SER A 285 17.15 6.49 10.39
N PHE A 286 16.49 7.21 11.28
CA PHE A 286 16.82 7.28 12.70
C PHE A 286 15.54 7.09 13.53
N PHE A 287 15.68 6.36 14.61
CA PHE A 287 14.63 6.11 15.59
C PHE A 287 15.18 6.27 17.00
N ALA A 288 14.40 6.92 17.84
CA ALA A 288 14.66 6.98 19.27
C ALA A 288 13.35 6.83 20.05
N ALA A 289 13.33 5.95 21.05
CA ALA A 289 12.23 5.86 22.00
C ALA A 289 12.78 5.86 23.42
N VAL A 290 12.12 6.60 24.31
CA VAL A 290 12.44 6.68 25.73
C VAL A 290 11.14 6.51 26.52
N GLU A 291 11.10 5.53 27.38
CA GLU A 291 9.94 5.27 28.23
C GLU A 291 10.30 5.36 29.71
N LYS A 292 9.43 5.99 30.48
CA LYS A 292 9.48 6.10 31.92
C LYS A 292 8.26 5.45 32.54
N GLN A 293 8.48 4.37 33.26
CA GLN A 293 7.51 3.87 34.22
C GLN A 293 7.53 4.79 35.46
N ILE A 294 6.49 5.62 35.63
CA ILE A 294 6.37 6.54 36.73
C ILE A 294 6.03 5.79 38.01
N ASN A 295 5.09 4.85 37.90
CA ASN A 295 4.67 3.90 38.95
C ASN A 295 3.99 2.69 38.28
N ASP A 296 3.40 1.81 39.05
CA ASP A 296 2.75 0.58 38.57
C ASP A 296 1.53 0.83 37.67
N LYS A 297 1.02 2.05 37.62
CA LYS A 297 -0.19 2.43 36.84
C LYS A 297 0.11 3.34 35.68
N HIS A 298 1.19 4.08 35.66
CA HIS A 298 1.46 5.11 34.70
C HIS A 298 2.80 4.95 34.02
N ASN A 299 2.77 4.88 32.68
CA ASN A 299 3.94 4.87 31.80
C ASN A 299 3.85 6.02 30.81
N LEU A 300 4.95 6.73 30.58
CA LEU A 300 5.10 7.72 29.52
C LEU A 300 6.17 7.25 28.56
N ASN A 301 5.85 7.22 27.27
CA ASN A 301 6.77 6.86 26.19
C ASN A 301 6.85 8.02 25.22
N PHE A 302 8.06 8.49 24.93
CA PHE A 302 8.34 9.43 23.84
C PHE A 302 8.97 8.65 22.71
N THR A 303 8.52 8.89 21.46
CA THR A 303 9.05 8.27 20.24
C THR A 303 9.34 9.36 19.22
N GLY A 304 10.55 9.34 18.67
CA GLY A 304 10.96 10.18 17.54
C GLY A 304 11.39 9.30 16.37
N ILE A 305 10.87 9.61 15.17
CA ILE A 305 11.17 8.94 13.92
C ILE A 305 11.60 10.01 12.91
N TYR A 306 12.70 9.76 12.24
CA TYR A 306 13.18 10.55 11.11
C TYR A 306 13.70 9.61 10.04
N ALA A 307 13.07 9.61 8.87
CA ALA A 307 13.45 8.76 7.76
C ALA A 307 13.44 9.59 6.47
N GLN A 308 14.60 10.15 6.12
CA GLN A 308 14.78 10.76 4.81
C GLN A 308 14.92 9.67 3.75
N ASN A 309 14.19 9.81 2.64
CA ASN A 309 14.22 8.89 1.53
C ASN A 309 14.25 9.65 0.22
N ARG A 310 15.28 9.44 -0.60
CA ARG A 310 15.44 10.00 -1.92
C ARG A 310 15.64 8.88 -2.94
N ARG A 311 14.82 8.84 -3.98
CA ARG A 311 14.86 7.77 -4.99
C ARG A 311 14.50 8.25 -6.39
N GLY A 312 15.14 7.68 -7.39
CA GLY A 312 14.78 7.82 -8.79
C GLY A 312 13.54 6.97 -9.11
N ARG A 313 12.71 7.46 -10.04
CA ARG A 313 11.51 6.78 -10.49
C ARG A 313 11.66 6.26 -11.91
N SER A 314 10.80 5.35 -12.29
CA SER A 314 10.58 4.84 -13.65
C SER A 314 9.11 4.97 -14.01
N THR A 315 8.74 4.58 -15.24
CA THR A 315 7.36 4.62 -15.74
C THR A 315 7.01 3.34 -16.51
N ALA A 316 5.73 3.17 -16.81
CA ALA A 316 5.25 2.18 -17.76
C ALA A 316 5.74 2.51 -19.19
N ILE A 317 6.07 1.50 -19.97
CA ILE A 317 6.59 1.63 -21.33
C ILE A 317 5.69 0.91 -22.33
N THR A 318 5.72 1.33 -23.62
CA THR A 318 5.00 0.65 -24.69
C THR A 318 5.69 -0.66 -25.08
N ASN A 319 4.98 -1.54 -25.79
CA ASN A 319 5.58 -2.76 -26.33
C ASN A 319 6.75 -2.46 -27.29
N GLU A 320 6.68 -1.44 -28.10
CA GLU A 320 7.79 -1.02 -28.97
C GLU A 320 9.05 -0.71 -28.17
N VAL A 321 8.93 0.09 -27.11
CA VAL A 321 10.04 0.44 -26.21
C VAL A 321 10.60 -0.82 -25.50
N PHE A 322 9.70 -1.69 -25.05
CA PHE A 322 10.08 -2.94 -24.43
C PHE A 322 10.86 -3.87 -25.37
N GLU A 323 10.43 -4.00 -26.62
CA GLU A 323 11.12 -4.82 -27.64
C GLU A 323 12.51 -4.27 -27.98
N LEU A 324 12.67 -2.95 -27.96
CA LEU A 324 13.94 -2.29 -28.28
C LEU A 324 14.94 -2.28 -27.12
N LYS A 325 14.47 -2.14 -25.87
CA LYS A 325 15.32 -1.88 -24.71
C LYS A 325 15.18 -2.92 -23.57
N GLY A 326 14.10 -3.71 -23.57
CA GLY A 326 13.82 -4.66 -22.51
C GLY A 326 13.18 -4.06 -21.27
N ARG A 327 12.96 -4.91 -20.25
CA ARG A 327 12.18 -4.60 -19.04
C ARG A 327 12.90 -3.71 -18.01
N GLU A 328 14.23 -3.56 -18.10
CA GLU A 328 15.04 -2.77 -17.16
C GLU A 328 15.10 -1.30 -17.57
N TYR A 329 14.64 -0.98 -18.77
CA TYR A 329 14.69 0.37 -19.34
C TYR A 329 13.87 1.39 -18.55
N ASN A 330 14.43 2.59 -18.46
CA ASN A 330 13.83 3.75 -17.82
C ASN A 330 14.14 5.01 -18.63
N PRO A 331 13.13 5.75 -19.13
CA PRO A 331 13.34 6.94 -19.96
C PRO A 331 13.77 8.18 -19.16
N PHE A 332 13.75 8.15 -17.83
CA PHE A 332 13.89 9.32 -16.98
C PHE A 332 15.34 9.61 -16.56
N TRP A 333 16.27 8.73 -16.83
CA TRP A 333 17.66 8.91 -16.44
C TRP A 333 18.61 9.05 -17.63
N GLY A 334 19.72 9.72 -17.39
CA GLY A 334 20.83 9.82 -18.33
C GLY A 334 22.10 10.23 -17.59
N LEU A 335 23.19 10.32 -18.32
CA LEU A 335 24.47 10.73 -17.77
C LEU A 335 24.64 12.26 -17.81
N GLN A 336 25.02 12.83 -16.67
CA GLN A 336 25.48 14.21 -16.59
C GLN A 336 26.90 14.24 -16.01
N ASN A 337 27.85 14.69 -16.80
CA ASN A 337 29.27 14.69 -16.43
C ASN A 337 29.83 13.32 -16.01
N GLY A 338 29.23 12.24 -16.51
CA GLY A 338 29.59 10.86 -16.18
C GLY A 338 28.83 10.25 -15.00
N ASP A 339 28.03 11.02 -14.28
CA ASP A 339 27.20 10.55 -13.17
C ASP A 339 25.77 10.26 -13.63
N ILE A 340 25.13 9.23 -13.05
CA ILE A 340 23.72 8.92 -13.27
C ILE A 340 22.86 10.01 -12.63
N ARG A 341 21.99 10.65 -13.45
CA ARG A 341 21.00 11.62 -12.99
C ARG A 341 19.63 11.24 -13.51
N ASN A 342 18.65 11.19 -12.62
CA ASN A 342 17.26 10.92 -12.95
C ASN A 342 16.43 12.21 -12.88
N SER A 343 15.58 12.47 -13.87
CA SER A 343 14.73 13.67 -13.92
C SER A 343 13.50 13.55 -13.02
N ARG A 344 13.13 12.32 -12.65
CA ARG A 344 11.99 12.00 -11.79
C ARG A 344 12.49 11.45 -10.45
N VAL A 345 12.81 12.33 -9.53
CA VAL A 345 13.25 11.97 -8.17
C VAL A 345 12.14 12.30 -7.19
N ARG A 346 11.79 11.32 -6.34
CA ARG A 346 10.94 11.53 -5.19
C ARG A 346 11.79 11.64 -3.94
N GLU A 347 11.58 12.70 -3.18
CA GLU A 347 12.20 12.89 -1.88
C GLU A 347 11.12 13.04 -0.81
N ILE A 348 11.31 12.36 0.32
CA ILE A 348 10.38 12.32 1.44
C ILE A 348 11.17 12.61 2.70
N GLU A 349 10.74 13.63 3.41
CA GLU A 349 11.34 14.05 4.66
C GLU A 349 10.26 14.55 5.63
N GLU A 350 9.59 13.62 6.32
CA GLU A 350 8.50 13.88 7.23
C GLU A 350 8.77 13.29 8.63
N PRO A 351 9.47 13.99 9.53
CA PRO A 351 9.66 13.56 10.91
C PRO A 351 8.35 13.34 11.66
N ILE A 352 8.36 12.37 12.58
CA ILE A 352 7.22 12.05 13.44
C ILE A 352 7.67 12.07 14.89
N LEU A 353 7.03 12.87 15.73
CA LEU A 353 7.23 12.94 17.17
C LEU A 353 5.96 12.51 17.88
N MET A 354 6.09 11.60 18.84
CA MET A 354 4.94 11.05 19.58
C MET A 354 5.19 11.07 21.08
N LEU A 355 4.14 11.37 21.82
CA LEU A 355 4.07 11.20 23.27
C LEU A 355 2.86 10.31 23.60
N ASN A 356 3.12 9.20 24.28
CA ASN A 356 2.11 8.21 24.63
C ASN A 356 2.06 8.06 26.16
N HIS A 357 0.87 8.17 26.75
CA HIS A 357 0.59 7.91 28.15
C HIS A 357 -0.24 6.64 28.24
N TYR A 358 0.27 5.66 28.95
CA TYR A 358 -0.40 4.40 29.25
C TYR A 358 -0.81 4.41 30.71
N TRP A 359 -2.12 4.32 30.96
CA TRP A 359 -2.69 4.36 32.30
C TRP A 359 -3.47 3.07 32.60
N ASP A 360 -2.91 2.24 33.46
CA ASP A 360 -3.59 1.08 34.05
C ASP A 360 -4.46 1.56 35.22
N ILE A 361 -5.68 2.01 34.94
CA ILE A 361 -6.64 2.52 35.93
C ILE A 361 -6.93 1.46 36.98
N SER A 362 -7.15 0.21 36.52
CA SER A 362 -7.30 -0.99 37.29
C SER A 362 -6.79 -2.20 36.52
N PRO A 363 -6.68 -3.41 37.13
CA PRO A 363 -6.33 -4.61 36.35
C PRO A 363 -7.26 -4.94 35.16
N LYS A 364 -8.47 -4.40 35.19
CA LYS A 364 -9.52 -4.60 34.16
C LYS A 364 -9.74 -3.40 33.24
N VAL A 365 -9.13 -2.25 33.49
CA VAL A 365 -9.38 -1.01 32.72
C VAL A 365 -8.08 -0.31 32.40
N ARG A 366 -7.81 -0.09 31.14
CA ARG A 366 -6.66 0.64 30.60
C ARG A 366 -7.12 1.80 29.74
N LEU A 367 -6.41 2.90 29.83
CA LEU A 367 -6.59 4.09 29.00
C LEU A 367 -5.24 4.47 28.42
N ASN A 368 -5.16 4.56 27.10
CA ASN A 368 -3.99 5.05 26.39
C ASN A 368 -4.35 6.40 25.78
N SER A 369 -3.56 7.44 26.06
CA SER A 369 -3.74 8.77 25.48
C SER A 369 -2.48 9.15 24.71
N ASN A 370 -2.63 9.51 23.46
CA ASN A 370 -1.53 9.65 22.53
C ASN A 370 -1.63 10.97 21.79
N VAL A 371 -0.48 11.63 21.61
CA VAL A 371 -0.32 12.83 20.77
C VAL A 371 0.81 12.58 19.79
N ALA A 372 0.62 12.95 18.53
CA ALA A 372 1.67 12.97 17.54
C ALA A 372 1.69 14.28 16.77
N TYR A 373 2.89 14.68 16.38
CA TYR A 373 3.14 15.77 15.46
C TYR A 373 4.01 15.25 14.33
N GLN A 374 3.49 15.33 13.09
CA GLN A 374 4.16 14.96 11.86
C GLN A 374 4.27 16.21 10.99
N PHE A 375 5.45 16.47 10.44
CA PHE A 375 5.70 17.66 9.63
C PHE A 375 6.79 17.40 8.61
N GLY A 376 6.84 18.24 7.57
CA GLY A 376 7.88 18.21 6.55
C GLY A 376 7.32 17.94 5.16
N GLU A 377 8.22 17.75 4.19
CA GLU A 377 7.86 17.78 2.78
C GLU A 377 8.02 16.44 2.05
N ILE A 378 7.18 16.27 1.04
CA ILE A 378 7.32 15.29 -0.03
C ILE A 378 7.49 16.07 -1.32
N SER A 379 8.58 15.84 -2.05
CA SER A 379 8.81 16.46 -3.35
C SER A 379 8.95 15.42 -4.46
N ASN A 380 8.44 15.76 -5.65
CA ASN A 380 8.56 14.95 -6.85
C ASN A 380 9.08 15.82 -7.99
N THR A 381 10.28 15.51 -8.49
CA THR A 381 10.87 16.29 -9.59
C THR A 381 10.36 15.86 -10.96
N ARG A 382 10.35 16.80 -11.89
CA ARG A 382 10.11 16.57 -13.32
C ARG A 382 10.71 17.71 -14.14
N ILE A 383 10.96 17.47 -15.42
CA ILE A 383 11.32 18.53 -16.35
C ILE A 383 10.07 19.33 -16.70
N ASP A 384 10.20 20.62 -16.58
CA ASP A 384 9.31 21.60 -17.15
C ASP A 384 9.88 22.08 -18.50
N ASN A 385 9.14 21.84 -19.57
CA ASN A 385 9.49 22.21 -20.95
C ASN A 385 8.58 23.32 -21.51
N GLY A 386 7.77 23.95 -20.66
CA GLY A 386 6.85 25.03 -21.01
C GLY A 386 7.46 26.43 -20.92
N GLY A 387 8.79 26.56 -20.82
CA GLY A 387 9.44 27.86 -20.69
C GLY A 387 9.20 28.79 -21.87
N THR A 388 8.88 30.04 -21.58
CA THR A 388 8.47 31.04 -22.57
C THR A 388 9.28 32.33 -22.47
N ARG A 389 9.17 33.14 -23.51
CA ARG A 389 9.65 34.52 -23.53
C ARG A 389 8.56 35.43 -24.07
N LEU A 390 8.46 36.62 -23.50
CA LEU A 390 7.61 37.68 -24.03
C LEU A 390 8.29 38.31 -25.24
N VAL A 391 7.64 38.30 -26.39
CA VAL A 391 8.17 38.89 -27.64
C VAL A 391 7.20 39.98 -28.09
N THR A 392 7.74 41.18 -28.36
CA THR A 392 6.92 42.28 -28.95
C THR A 392 7.27 42.44 -30.41
N PHE A 393 6.27 42.28 -31.27
CA PHE A 393 6.39 42.44 -32.70
C PHE A 393 5.31 43.42 -33.21
N ASN A 394 5.74 44.48 -33.91
CA ASN A 394 4.86 45.57 -34.41
C ASN A 394 4.04 46.28 -33.31
N GLY A 395 4.47 46.23 -32.06
CA GLY A 395 3.75 46.86 -30.94
C GLY A 395 2.75 45.91 -30.22
N GLU A 396 2.62 44.69 -30.66
CA GLU A 396 1.83 43.64 -30.03
C GLU A 396 2.78 42.69 -29.32
N SER A 397 2.47 42.35 -28.07
CA SER A 397 3.24 41.42 -27.28
C SER A 397 2.55 40.02 -27.28
N SER A 398 3.35 38.98 -27.46
CA SER A 398 2.90 37.58 -27.39
C SER A 398 3.91 36.74 -26.64
N PHE A 399 3.48 35.68 -26.03
CA PHE A 399 4.35 34.66 -25.45
C PHE A 399 4.81 33.70 -26.54
N LEU A 400 6.13 33.52 -26.66
CA LEU A 400 6.71 32.50 -27.51
C LEU A 400 7.43 31.49 -26.66
N GLY A 401 6.98 30.28 -26.65
CA GLY A 401 7.55 29.29 -25.76
C GLY A 401 7.19 27.86 -26.12
N GLY A 402 7.30 27.03 -25.09
CA GLY A 402 7.22 25.59 -25.22
C GLY A 402 8.49 25.04 -25.87
N ALA A 403 9.01 23.97 -25.31
CA ALA A 403 10.10 23.22 -25.89
C ALA A 403 9.66 21.77 -26.10
N ARG A 404 10.39 21.05 -26.95
CA ARG A 404 10.12 19.64 -27.22
C ARG A 404 10.10 18.83 -25.91
N ASN A 405 9.22 17.83 -25.84
CA ASN A 405 9.25 16.85 -24.78
C ASN A 405 10.63 16.16 -24.76
N THR A 406 11.21 16.06 -23.58
CA THR A 406 12.59 15.56 -23.37
C THR A 406 12.67 14.11 -22.96
N ASN A 407 11.52 13.42 -22.79
CA ASN A 407 11.54 12.00 -22.46
C ASN A 407 12.11 11.21 -23.64
N ALA A 408 13.08 10.36 -23.37
CA ALA A 408 13.73 9.59 -24.40
C ALA A 408 12.79 8.61 -25.14
N ASP A 409 11.69 8.18 -24.51
CA ASP A 409 10.64 7.35 -25.08
C ASP A 409 9.48 8.15 -25.69
N TYR A 410 9.70 9.44 -25.99
CA TYR A 410 8.67 10.25 -26.64
C TYR A 410 8.36 9.72 -28.03
N TYR A 411 7.08 9.56 -28.34
CA TYR A 411 6.64 8.85 -29.54
C TYR A 411 7.23 9.37 -30.86
N GLN A 412 7.56 10.69 -30.97
CA GLN A 412 8.16 11.29 -32.16
C GLN A 412 9.63 10.89 -32.37
N ASP A 413 10.27 10.28 -31.38
CA ASP A 413 11.64 9.80 -31.42
C ASP A 413 11.71 8.28 -31.72
N LEU A 414 10.56 7.60 -31.75
CA LEU A 414 10.48 6.16 -31.97
C LEU A 414 10.31 5.80 -33.47
N PRO A 415 10.75 4.61 -33.88
CA PRO A 415 10.63 4.13 -35.27
C PRO A 415 9.20 4.18 -35.84
N SER A 416 8.21 3.84 -35.03
CA SER A 416 6.80 3.79 -35.41
C SER A 416 6.27 5.15 -35.90
N PHE A 417 6.78 6.25 -35.35
CA PHE A 417 6.41 7.61 -35.78
C PHE A 417 6.75 7.89 -37.25
N PHE A 418 7.90 7.47 -37.74
CA PHE A 418 8.33 7.66 -39.12
C PHE A 418 7.60 6.76 -40.11
N LEU A 419 6.97 5.69 -39.61
CA LEU A 419 6.21 4.72 -40.41
C LEU A 419 4.69 4.91 -40.26
N GLN A 420 4.23 6.07 -39.79
CA GLN A 420 2.81 6.33 -39.60
C GLN A 420 2.00 6.49 -40.88
N ASP A 421 2.64 6.82 -42.00
CA ASP A 421 1.97 6.88 -43.33
C ASP A 421 1.58 5.46 -43.77
N PRO A 422 0.33 5.21 -44.19
CA PRO A 422 -0.07 3.91 -44.76
C PRO A 422 0.77 3.39 -45.93
N ASN A 423 1.50 4.29 -46.61
CA ASN A 423 2.44 3.96 -47.70
C ASN A 423 3.80 4.61 -47.48
N PRO A 424 4.60 4.14 -46.50
CA PRO A 424 5.86 4.78 -46.16
C PRO A 424 6.82 4.83 -47.33
N SER A 425 7.47 5.96 -47.54
CA SER A 425 8.50 6.17 -48.57
C SER A 425 9.83 5.50 -48.12
N ALA A 426 10.77 5.38 -49.07
CA ALA A 426 12.14 4.91 -48.74
C ALA A 426 12.84 5.85 -47.73
N LEU A 427 12.47 7.15 -47.68
CA LEU A 427 12.99 8.09 -46.69
C LEU A 427 12.44 7.77 -45.29
N ASP A 428 11.15 7.45 -45.19
CA ASP A 428 10.52 7.13 -43.89
C ASP A 428 11.13 5.87 -43.31
N PHE A 429 11.38 4.83 -44.09
CA PHE A 429 12.12 3.63 -43.66
C PHE A 429 13.56 3.95 -43.22
N GLN A 430 14.24 4.87 -43.91
CA GLN A 430 15.59 5.28 -43.50
C GLN A 430 15.56 6.05 -42.17
N GLN A 431 14.58 6.94 -41.99
CA GLN A 431 14.41 7.69 -40.73
C GLN A 431 14.02 6.75 -39.58
N ALA A 432 13.09 5.83 -39.79
CA ALA A 432 12.72 4.82 -38.80
C ALA A 432 13.92 3.97 -38.38
N PHE A 433 14.73 3.52 -39.34
CA PHE A 433 15.95 2.75 -39.01
C PHE A 433 16.96 3.61 -38.24
N ALA A 434 17.14 4.88 -38.60
CA ALA A 434 18.04 5.78 -37.89
C ALA A 434 17.56 5.99 -36.45
N ALA A 435 16.26 6.27 -36.25
CA ALA A 435 15.63 6.41 -34.94
C ALA A 435 15.78 5.11 -34.09
N GLN A 436 15.57 3.94 -34.71
CA GLN A 436 15.78 2.65 -34.05
C GLN A 436 17.23 2.48 -33.55
N GLN A 437 18.21 2.78 -34.41
CA GLN A 437 19.63 2.66 -34.05
C GLN A 437 20.02 3.67 -32.96
N GLU A 438 19.55 4.89 -33.06
CA GLU A 438 19.76 5.94 -32.04
C GLU A 438 19.16 5.52 -30.70
N PHE A 439 17.90 5.09 -30.69
CA PHE A 439 17.23 4.65 -29.46
C PHE A 439 17.89 3.43 -28.82
N ILE A 440 18.29 2.40 -29.61
CA ILE A 440 19.01 1.23 -29.10
C ILE A 440 20.36 1.63 -28.48
N ASN A 441 21.11 2.51 -29.14
CA ASN A 441 22.47 2.84 -28.73
C ASN A 441 22.53 3.93 -27.63
N ASP A 442 21.60 4.88 -27.63
CA ASP A 442 21.58 6.06 -26.74
C ASP A 442 20.16 6.51 -26.41
N GLY A 443 19.29 5.62 -26.06
CA GLY A 443 17.89 5.94 -25.70
C GLY A 443 17.74 6.42 -24.25
N GLN A 444 18.73 7.12 -23.66
CA GLN A 444 18.66 7.70 -22.34
C GLN A 444 18.35 9.19 -22.41
N PHE A 445 17.99 9.76 -21.25
CA PHE A 445 17.68 11.17 -21.12
C PHE A 445 18.92 12.05 -21.36
N ASP A 446 18.86 12.96 -22.34
CA ASP A 446 20.00 13.85 -22.68
C ASP A 446 19.98 15.14 -21.86
N TRP A 447 20.69 15.16 -20.76
CA TRP A 447 20.86 16.33 -19.91
C TRP A 447 21.61 17.47 -20.62
N ASN A 448 22.55 17.17 -21.51
CA ASN A 448 23.36 18.18 -22.17
C ASN A 448 22.50 19.00 -23.14
N LEU A 449 21.55 18.36 -23.83
CA LEU A 449 20.60 19.04 -24.72
C LEU A 449 19.84 20.14 -23.99
N LEU A 450 19.40 19.90 -22.75
CA LEU A 450 18.67 20.88 -21.94
C LEU A 450 19.54 22.08 -21.57
N TYR A 451 20.78 21.82 -21.14
CA TYR A 451 21.75 22.88 -20.82
C TYR A 451 22.12 23.71 -22.04
N GLU A 452 22.37 23.09 -23.19
CA GLU A 452 22.67 23.75 -24.45
C GLU A 452 21.47 24.57 -24.97
N GLY A 453 20.26 24.05 -24.85
CA GLY A 453 19.03 24.77 -25.18
C GLY A 453 18.89 26.05 -24.36
N ASN A 454 19.02 25.95 -23.04
CA ASN A 454 18.96 27.10 -22.15
C ASN A 454 20.11 28.11 -22.39
N ALA A 455 21.34 27.63 -22.61
CA ALA A 455 22.46 28.50 -22.94
C ALA A 455 22.26 29.26 -24.24
N THR A 456 21.68 28.60 -25.25
CA THR A 456 21.37 29.23 -26.55
C THR A 456 20.37 30.37 -26.41
N VAL A 457 19.31 30.15 -25.64
CA VAL A 457 18.26 31.16 -25.38
C VAL A 457 18.81 32.28 -24.51
N ALA A 458 19.62 31.97 -23.48
CA ALA A 458 20.26 32.97 -22.61
C ALA A 458 21.22 33.88 -23.41
N ALA A 459 21.97 33.35 -24.37
CA ALA A 459 22.82 34.14 -25.26
C ALA A 459 22.04 35.17 -26.11
N GLN A 460 20.73 34.92 -26.33
CA GLN A 460 19.81 35.83 -27.01
C GLN A 460 19.05 36.75 -26.05
N GLY A 461 19.38 36.71 -24.74
CA GLY A 461 18.74 37.51 -23.68
C GLY A 461 17.39 36.95 -23.21
N GLY A 462 17.07 35.69 -23.55
CA GLY A 462 15.84 35.02 -23.12
C GLY A 462 16.00 34.27 -21.79
N ASN A 463 14.86 33.81 -21.26
CA ASN A 463 14.78 32.97 -20.05
C ASN A 463 14.95 31.49 -20.38
N SER A 464 15.12 30.65 -19.34
CA SER A 464 15.20 29.19 -19.49
C SER A 464 13.93 28.64 -20.17
N ILE A 465 14.08 27.75 -21.13
CA ILE A 465 13.01 27.00 -21.77
C ILE A 465 12.78 25.64 -21.11
N TYR A 466 13.79 25.15 -20.37
CA TYR A 466 13.71 23.97 -19.53
C TYR A 466 14.05 24.34 -18.09
N ALA A 467 13.37 23.75 -17.15
CA ALA A 467 13.73 23.77 -15.73
C ALA A 467 13.48 22.39 -15.09
N LEU A 468 14.24 22.05 -14.08
CA LEU A 468 13.89 20.95 -13.19
C LEU A 468 12.95 21.52 -12.11
N GLN A 469 11.70 21.09 -12.16
CA GLN A 469 10.64 21.46 -11.23
C GLN A 469 10.51 20.38 -10.15
N ALA A 470 10.12 20.77 -8.92
CA ALA A 470 9.55 19.87 -7.93
C ALA A 470 8.10 20.23 -7.63
N ASP A 471 7.21 19.25 -7.66
CA ASP A 471 5.88 19.33 -7.06
C ASP A 471 6.02 19.00 -5.58
N VAL A 472 5.76 19.95 -4.68
CA VAL A 472 6.01 19.86 -3.23
C VAL A 472 4.70 19.83 -2.47
N ILE A 473 4.60 18.89 -1.53
CA ILE A 473 3.57 18.82 -0.49
C ILE A 473 4.28 18.97 0.85
N ASP A 474 4.05 20.10 1.55
CA ASP A 474 4.62 20.40 2.86
C ASP A 474 3.52 20.30 3.91
N ASP A 475 3.52 19.19 4.63
CA ASP A 475 2.49 18.84 5.60
C ASP A 475 2.87 19.21 7.03
N SER A 476 1.91 19.71 7.78
CA SER A 476 1.97 19.89 9.23
C SER A 476 0.70 19.30 9.85
N GLN A 477 0.82 18.16 10.53
CA GLN A 477 -0.30 17.45 11.10
C GLN A 477 -0.13 17.21 12.59
N ILE A 478 -1.13 17.59 13.38
CA ILE A 478 -1.29 17.16 14.76
C ILE A 478 -2.36 16.08 14.86
N SER A 479 -2.07 15.04 15.62
CA SER A 479 -3.00 13.94 15.88
C SER A 479 -3.09 13.70 17.37
N PHE A 480 -4.31 13.53 17.87
CA PHE A 480 -4.60 13.14 19.24
C PHE A 480 -5.56 11.97 19.24
N ASN A 481 -5.32 10.97 20.09
CA ASN A 481 -6.34 9.98 20.38
C ASN A 481 -6.32 9.53 21.84
N THR A 482 -7.45 8.94 22.25
CA THR A 482 -7.54 8.19 23.50
C THR A 482 -8.26 6.88 23.24
N ILE A 483 -7.69 5.79 23.78
CA ILE A 483 -8.13 4.41 23.57
C ILE A 483 -8.41 3.78 24.92
N LEU A 484 -9.66 3.39 25.13
CA LEU A 484 -10.13 2.68 26.32
C LEU A 484 -10.25 1.19 26.03
N ASP A 485 -9.70 0.38 26.90
CA ASP A 485 -9.85 -1.07 26.95
C ASP A 485 -10.34 -1.46 28.35
N ALA A 486 -11.53 -2.07 28.45
CA ALA A 486 -12.17 -2.37 29.72
C ALA A 486 -12.83 -3.75 29.73
N ASP A 487 -12.38 -4.63 30.62
CA ASP A 487 -13.03 -5.89 30.94
C ASP A 487 -14.19 -5.62 31.91
N LEU A 488 -15.41 -5.44 31.37
CA LEU A 488 -16.62 -5.17 32.16
C LEU A 488 -17.05 -6.39 32.99
N ALA A 489 -16.84 -7.57 32.44
CA ALA A 489 -17.02 -8.85 33.08
C ALA A 489 -15.98 -9.85 32.52
N ASP A 490 -15.88 -11.04 33.11
CA ASP A 490 -14.91 -12.05 32.65
C ASP A 490 -15.14 -12.50 31.18
N ASN A 491 -16.37 -12.30 30.69
CA ASN A 491 -16.80 -12.64 29.32
C ASN A 491 -17.21 -11.42 28.48
N ILE A 492 -17.05 -10.18 28.97
CA ILE A 492 -17.45 -8.95 28.25
C ILE A 492 -16.29 -7.96 28.28
N ARG A 493 -15.81 -7.59 27.08
CA ARG A 493 -14.79 -6.56 26.88
C ARG A 493 -15.36 -5.41 26.06
N LEU A 494 -15.09 -4.20 26.52
CA LEU A 494 -15.42 -2.95 25.84
C LEU A 494 -14.14 -2.30 25.31
N ASN A 495 -14.13 -1.96 24.05
CA ASN A 495 -13.11 -1.11 23.44
C ASN A 495 -13.77 0.17 22.95
N ALA A 496 -13.15 1.32 23.17
CA ALA A 496 -13.63 2.59 22.67
C ALA A 496 -12.45 3.50 22.34
N SER A 497 -12.61 4.36 21.34
CA SER A 497 -11.61 5.40 21.03
C SER A 497 -12.25 6.69 20.54
N LEU A 498 -11.56 7.81 20.84
CA LEU A 498 -11.82 9.11 20.26
C LEU A 498 -10.55 9.56 19.56
N ASN A 499 -10.68 10.05 18.33
CA ASN A 499 -9.55 10.49 17.52
C ASN A 499 -9.81 11.89 16.98
N TYR A 500 -8.76 12.69 16.93
CA TYR A 500 -8.72 14.01 16.33
C TYR A 500 -7.47 14.14 15.46
N ARG A 501 -7.62 14.62 14.24
CA ARG A 501 -6.52 14.91 13.32
C ARG A 501 -6.77 16.26 12.67
N ASN A 502 -5.76 17.10 12.67
CA ASN A 502 -5.77 18.38 11.98
C ASN A 502 -4.53 18.48 11.12
N LEU A 503 -4.71 18.70 9.83
CA LEU A 503 -3.68 18.83 8.82
C LEU A 503 -3.77 20.23 8.21
N ASN A 504 -2.63 20.91 8.11
CA ASN A 504 -2.39 21.99 7.18
C ASN A 504 -1.33 21.52 6.17
N SER A 505 -1.67 21.54 4.88
CA SER A 505 -0.83 21.05 3.80
C SER A 505 -0.60 22.16 2.79
N GLN A 506 0.63 22.64 2.65
CA GLN A 506 1.03 23.60 1.62
C GLN A 506 1.46 22.84 0.36
N ASN A 507 0.90 23.20 -0.78
CA ASN A 507 1.13 22.53 -2.05
C ASN A 507 1.59 23.57 -3.08
N TYR A 508 2.78 23.37 -3.66
CA TYR A 508 3.37 24.32 -4.58
C TYR A 508 4.34 23.66 -5.56
N ALA A 509 4.57 24.27 -6.70
CA ALA A 509 5.71 23.95 -7.54
C ALA A 509 6.91 24.82 -7.14
N ARG A 510 8.11 24.23 -7.14
CA ARG A 510 9.39 24.90 -6.85
C ARG A 510 10.39 24.63 -7.95
N ILE A 511 11.16 25.65 -8.35
CA ILE A 511 12.29 25.44 -9.26
C ILE A 511 13.45 24.85 -8.48
N GLU A 512 13.87 23.65 -8.87
CA GLU A 512 15.03 22.95 -8.27
C GLU A 512 16.34 23.29 -8.99
N ASP A 513 16.31 23.41 -10.31
CA ASP A 513 17.49 23.67 -11.13
C ASP A 513 17.07 24.37 -12.43
N LEU A 514 17.69 25.48 -12.75
CA LEU A 514 17.45 26.21 -14.00
C LEU A 514 18.21 25.63 -15.21
N LEU A 515 18.90 24.51 -15.03
CA LEU A 515 19.63 23.77 -16.06
C LEU A 515 20.55 24.68 -16.89
N GLY A 516 21.34 25.51 -16.19
CA GLY A 516 22.28 26.45 -16.81
C GLY A 516 21.68 27.79 -17.29
N GLY A 517 20.39 27.99 -17.12
CA GLY A 517 19.71 29.24 -17.44
C GLY A 517 19.80 30.27 -16.30
N THR A 518 19.22 31.45 -16.53
CA THR A 518 19.33 32.62 -15.61
C THR A 518 18.04 32.91 -14.86
N GLY A 519 16.90 32.36 -15.29
CA GLY A 519 15.58 32.55 -14.72
C GLY A 519 14.54 31.91 -15.60
N TYR A 520 13.34 31.71 -15.07
CA TYR A 520 12.19 31.10 -15.75
C TYR A 520 11.00 32.04 -15.71
N LEU A 521 10.40 32.36 -16.84
CA LEU A 521 9.20 33.19 -16.87
C LEU A 521 8.00 32.37 -16.38
N ASP A 522 7.37 32.83 -15.30
CA ASP A 522 6.31 32.13 -14.58
C ASP A 522 4.94 32.39 -15.26
N VAL A 523 4.78 31.79 -16.43
CA VAL A 523 3.53 31.79 -17.22
C VAL A 523 3.24 30.38 -17.71
N ASP A 524 1.98 30.09 -17.97
CA ASP A 524 1.53 28.86 -18.61
C ASP A 524 1.45 29.08 -20.11
N PHE A 525 2.39 28.52 -20.84
CA PHE A 525 2.41 28.62 -22.30
C PHE A 525 1.18 27.95 -22.95
N PHE A 526 0.71 26.86 -22.40
CA PHE A 526 -0.41 26.12 -22.98
C PHE A 526 -1.76 26.83 -22.77
N ALA A 527 -1.87 27.78 -21.84
CA ALA A 527 -3.05 28.62 -21.69
C ALA A 527 -3.25 29.63 -22.83
N GLU A 528 -2.26 29.80 -23.72
CA GLU A 528 -2.41 30.65 -24.92
C GLU A 528 -3.48 30.17 -25.92
N GLU A 529 -3.75 28.86 -25.93
CA GLU A 529 -4.70 28.30 -26.92
C GLU A 529 -6.13 28.82 -26.77
N ILE A 530 -6.52 29.21 -25.57
CA ILE A 530 -7.84 29.80 -25.29
C ILE A 530 -7.96 31.23 -25.85
N GLY A 531 -6.86 31.93 -26.07
CA GLY A 531 -6.79 33.38 -26.28
C GLY A 531 -6.55 33.83 -27.68
N GLN A 532 -6.54 32.97 -28.70
CA GLN A 532 -6.16 33.38 -30.10
C GLN A 532 -6.97 34.51 -30.70
N ASP A 533 -8.14 34.87 -30.21
CA ASP A 533 -8.99 35.94 -30.73
C ASP A 533 -8.97 37.25 -29.90
N VAL A 534 -8.24 37.34 -28.79
CA VAL A 534 -8.30 38.53 -27.90
C VAL A 534 -6.94 38.92 -27.36
N THR A 535 -6.20 39.75 -28.03
CA THR A 535 -4.85 40.22 -27.72
C THR A 535 -4.64 40.82 -26.34
N ASP A 536 -5.66 41.39 -25.71
CA ASP A 536 -5.58 41.97 -24.35
C ASP A 536 -5.77 40.94 -23.22
N LEU A 537 -6.34 39.76 -23.52
CA LEU A 537 -6.58 38.70 -22.56
C LEU A 537 -5.41 37.72 -22.47
N LEU A 538 -4.63 37.56 -23.52
CA LEU A 538 -3.48 36.63 -23.55
C LEU A 538 -2.46 36.90 -22.43
N GLU A 539 -2.11 38.17 -22.19
CA GLU A 539 -1.17 38.53 -21.14
C GLU A 539 -1.70 38.17 -19.72
N THR A 540 -3.01 38.09 -19.53
CA THR A 540 -3.63 37.76 -18.24
C THR A 540 -3.84 36.24 -18.09
N VAL A 541 -4.38 35.58 -19.10
CA VAL A 541 -4.75 34.16 -19.06
C VAL A 541 -3.55 33.28 -18.80
N ALA A 542 -2.41 33.53 -19.41
CA ALA A 542 -1.19 32.75 -19.24
C ALA A 542 -0.49 32.94 -17.88
N GLN A 543 -0.90 33.92 -17.06
CA GLN A 543 -0.23 34.19 -15.81
C GLN A 543 -0.50 33.11 -14.75
N SER A 544 0.55 32.56 -14.19
CA SER A 544 0.45 31.67 -13.01
C SER A 544 -0.07 32.40 -11.77
N ASP A 545 0.28 33.70 -11.64
CA ASP A 545 -0.22 34.60 -10.60
C ASP A 545 -0.41 36.03 -11.16
N ILE A 546 -1.63 36.42 -11.46
CA ILE A 546 -1.93 37.77 -11.98
C ILE A 546 -1.59 38.90 -10.99
N ARG A 547 -1.35 38.59 -9.72
CA ARG A 547 -0.89 39.56 -8.72
C ARG A 547 0.59 39.87 -8.86
N ASN A 548 1.36 39.01 -9.54
CA ASN A 548 2.76 39.18 -9.86
C ASN A 548 3.02 38.83 -11.34
N PRO A 549 2.44 39.56 -12.28
CA PRO A 549 2.49 39.22 -13.70
C PRO A 549 3.92 39.26 -14.22
N ASN A 550 4.22 38.35 -15.17
CA ASN A 550 5.52 38.21 -15.83
C ASN A 550 6.70 38.05 -14.87
N ARG A 551 6.47 37.38 -13.75
CA ARG A 551 7.50 37.11 -12.75
C ARG A 551 8.59 36.19 -13.31
N ILE A 552 9.84 36.52 -13.08
CA ILE A 552 10.99 35.66 -13.39
C ILE A 552 11.34 34.88 -12.11
N ALA A 553 11.03 33.58 -12.12
CA ALA A 553 11.34 32.67 -11.03
C ALA A 553 12.79 32.19 -11.12
N ARG A 554 13.41 31.96 -9.96
CA ARG A 554 14.79 31.46 -9.79
C ARG A 554 14.79 30.18 -9.00
N GLU A 555 15.91 29.52 -8.88
CA GLU A 555 16.09 28.35 -8.04
C GLU A 555 15.65 28.60 -6.60
N GLY A 556 14.80 27.70 -6.07
CA GLY A 556 14.15 27.80 -4.78
C GLY A 556 12.83 28.58 -4.77
N ASP A 557 12.49 29.34 -5.81
CA ASP A 557 11.24 30.08 -5.88
C ASP A 557 10.05 29.14 -6.12
N ARG A 558 8.93 29.45 -5.45
CA ARG A 558 7.62 28.85 -5.78
C ARG A 558 7.12 29.48 -7.07
N TYR A 559 6.52 28.69 -7.95
CA TYR A 559 5.99 29.15 -9.25
C TYR A 559 4.84 28.25 -9.73
N LYS A 560 4.19 28.56 -10.82
CA LYS A 560 3.04 27.86 -11.40
C LYS A 560 1.82 27.80 -10.50
N TYR A 561 1.92 27.19 -9.32
CA TYR A 561 0.81 27.13 -8.38
C TYR A 561 1.30 27.17 -6.92
N ASN A 562 0.45 27.71 -6.06
CA ASN A 562 0.67 27.74 -4.62
C ASN A 562 -0.68 27.78 -3.88
N TYR A 563 -0.97 26.77 -3.08
CA TYR A 563 -2.22 26.70 -2.31
C TYR A 563 -2.03 25.90 -1.02
N GLU A 564 -2.96 26.08 -0.09
CA GLU A 564 -3.05 25.33 1.16
C GLU A 564 -4.32 24.48 1.19
N ILE A 565 -4.25 23.33 1.86
CA ILE A 565 -5.40 22.51 2.23
C ILE A 565 -5.43 22.40 3.76
N ASP A 566 -6.52 22.85 4.35
CA ASP A 566 -6.85 22.57 5.74
C ASP A 566 -7.80 21.39 5.80
N ALA A 567 -7.47 20.39 6.62
CA ALA A 567 -8.29 19.20 6.79
C ALA A 567 -8.41 18.83 8.27
N GLU A 568 -9.63 18.57 8.71
CA GLU A 568 -9.94 18.20 10.08
C GLU A 568 -10.78 16.92 10.10
N VAL A 569 -10.38 15.96 10.95
CA VAL A 569 -11.12 14.73 11.17
C VAL A 569 -11.33 14.48 12.65
N VAL A 570 -12.59 14.32 13.03
CA VAL A 570 -12.97 13.88 14.38
C VAL A 570 -13.70 12.56 14.27
N SER A 571 -13.32 11.55 15.03
CA SER A 571 -14.00 10.26 15.00
C SER A 571 -14.12 9.61 16.37
N GLY A 572 -15.23 8.89 16.55
CA GLY A 572 -15.50 8.08 17.73
C GLY A 572 -15.83 6.66 17.37
N PHE A 573 -15.30 5.70 18.11
CA PHE A 573 -15.53 4.28 17.95
C PHE A 573 -15.87 3.64 19.29
N ALA A 574 -16.79 2.67 19.25
CA ALA A 574 -17.08 1.80 20.40
C ALA A 574 -17.41 0.38 19.92
N GLN A 575 -16.92 -0.62 20.66
CA GLN A 575 -17.09 -2.04 20.36
C GLN A 575 -17.25 -2.84 21.65
N ALA A 576 -18.22 -3.75 21.68
CA ALA A 576 -18.37 -4.75 22.74
C ALA A 576 -18.07 -6.14 22.19
N GLN A 577 -17.23 -6.88 22.89
CA GLN A 577 -16.87 -8.26 22.60
C GLN A 577 -17.44 -9.17 23.69
N PHE A 578 -18.04 -10.28 23.29
CA PHE A 578 -18.68 -11.26 24.15
C PHE A 578 -18.06 -12.63 23.90
N LYS A 579 -17.55 -13.26 24.96
CA LYS A 579 -16.90 -14.57 24.91
C LYS A 579 -17.66 -15.60 25.74
N TYR A 580 -18.14 -16.61 25.06
CA TYR A 580 -18.82 -17.74 25.67
C TYR A 580 -18.16 -19.07 25.25
N ASN A 581 -18.50 -20.13 25.90
CA ASN A 581 -17.89 -21.45 25.66
C ASN A 581 -17.88 -21.84 24.16
N LYS A 582 -19.05 -21.78 23.51
CA LYS A 582 -19.19 -22.19 22.09
C LYS A 582 -19.30 -21.04 21.11
N VAL A 583 -19.49 -19.82 21.59
CA VAL A 583 -19.78 -18.67 20.72
C VAL A 583 -19.07 -17.45 21.25
N ASP A 584 -18.23 -16.86 20.42
CA ASP A 584 -17.73 -15.51 20.63
C ASP A 584 -18.41 -14.61 19.59
N PHE A 585 -18.79 -13.41 19.98
CA PHE A 585 -19.32 -12.43 19.05
C PHE A 585 -18.95 -11.02 19.47
N PHE A 586 -19.01 -10.10 18.52
CA PHE A 586 -18.79 -8.68 18.79
C PHE A 586 -19.75 -7.84 17.97
N VAL A 587 -20.00 -6.62 18.46
CA VAL A 587 -20.70 -5.56 17.76
C VAL A 587 -19.91 -4.27 17.96
N GLY A 588 -19.71 -3.49 16.91
CA GLY A 588 -19.01 -2.21 16.95
C GLY A 588 -19.67 -1.17 16.06
N ALA A 589 -19.49 0.08 16.42
CA ALA A 589 -19.96 1.23 15.64
C ALA A 589 -18.94 2.36 15.67
N ASN A 590 -18.95 3.18 14.62
CA ASN A 590 -18.19 4.42 14.56
C ASN A 590 -19.03 5.54 13.96
N VAL A 591 -18.60 6.77 14.25
CA VAL A 591 -19.04 7.99 13.61
C VAL A 591 -17.82 8.87 13.39
N SER A 592 -17.78 9.57 12.26
CA SER A 592 -16.73 10.55 11.98
C SER A 592 -17.27 11.75 11.24
N GLN A 593 -16.63 12.89 11.51
CA GLN A 593 -16.83 14.16 10.83
C GLN A 593 -15.52 14.53 10.16
N THR A 594 -15.56 14.82 8.85
CA THR A 594 -14.40 15.18 8.06
C THR A 594 -14.67 16.47 7.31
N ASN A 595 -13.78 17.45 7.43
CA ASN A 595 -13.87 18.73 6.75
C ASN A 595 -12.63 18.98 5.92
N TYR A 596 -12.80 19.53 4.69
CA TYR A 596 -11.72 19.98 3.82
C TYR A 596 -12.00 21.39 3.31
N GLN A 597 -10.95 22.21 3.22
CA GLN A 597 -11.00 23.52 2.57
C GLN A 597 -9.67 23.80 1.87
N ARG A 598 -9.74 24.29 0.65
CA ARG A 598 -8.58 24.77 -0.11
C ARG A 598 -8.51 26.30 0.01
N THR A 599 -7.29 26.82 0.15
CA THR A 599 -7.00 28.25 0.09
C THR A 599 -5.95 28.52 -0.99
N GLY A 600 -6.35 29.13 -2.10
CA GLY A 600 -5.42 29.55 -3.16
C GLY A 600 -4.59 30.74 -2.73
N LEU A 601 -3.28 30.65 -2.89
CA LEU A 601 -2.31 31.70 -2.58
C LEU A 601 -1.81 32.43 -3.84
N PHE A 602 -1.94 31.80 -5.01
CA PHE A 602 -1.77 32.41 -6.32
C PHE A 602 -3.13 32.63 -6.96
N GLU A 603 -3.27 33.71 -7.74
CA GLU A 603 -4.45 33.96 -8.57
C GLU A 603 -4.13 33.61 -10.02
N ASN A 604 -4.57 32.42 -10.46
CA ASN A 604 -4.34 31.91 -11.80
C ASN A 604 -5.07 32.75 -12.84
N GLY A 605 -4.40 33.04 -13.95
CA GLY A 605 -4.91 33.94 -14.98
C GLY A 605 -6.14 33.41 -15.72
N ASN A 606 -6.27 32.10 -15.86
CA ASN A 606 -7.41 31.44 -16.50
C ASN A 606 -8.62 31.32 -15.55
N PHE A 607 -8.36 31.19 -14.23
CA PHE A 607 -9.39 31.07 -13.21
C PHE A 607 -9.36 32.28 -12.25
N THR A 608 -9.50 33.50 -12.80
CA THR A 608 -9.43 34.73 -12.03
C THR A 608 -10.53 34.85 -11.00
N GLY A 609 -10.27 35.61 -9.93
CA GLY A 609 -11.22 35.93 -8.88
C GLY A 609 -11.03 35.16 -7.58
N THR A 610 -11.84 35.56 -6.60
CA THR A 610 -11.76 35.04 -5.22
C THR A 610 -12.93 34.12 -4.88
N GLY A 611 -12.69 33.20 -3.94
CA GLY A 611 -13.71 32.29 -3.43
C GLY A 611 -13.95 31.08 -4.35
N PRO A 612 -15.08 30.36 -4.17
CA PRO A 612 -15.32 29.05 -4.79
C PRO A 612 -15.30 29.03 -6.34
N GLN A 613 -15.55 30.17 -6.99
CA GLN A 613 -15.61 30.27 -8.44
C GLN A 613 -14.30 30.80 -9.07
N GLY A 614 -13.26 31.02 -8.28
CA GLY A 614 -11.97 31.50 -8.74
C GLY A 614 -10.83 30.56 -8.35
N SER A 615 -9.63 31.12 -8.25
CA SER A 615 -8.42 30.39 -7.86
C SER A 615 -7.80 30.92 -6.56
N PHE A 616 -8.09 32.18 -6.17
CA PHE A 616 -7.51 32.85 -5.01
C PHE A 616 -8.43 32.84 -3.78
N GLY A 617 -7.83 32.68 -2.58
CA GLY A 617 -8.58 32.61 -1.33
C GLY A 617 -9.30 31.27 -1.13
N GLU A 618 -10.29 31.25 -0.24
CA GLU A 618 -10.95 30.05 0.24
C GLU A 618 -11.92 29.45 -0.79
N SER A 619 -11.85 28.13 -0.97
CA SER A 619 -12.85 27.34 -1.69
C SER A 619 -14.13 27.19 -0.89
N GLU A 620 -15.11 26.51 -1.46
CA GLU A 620 -16.19 25.91 -0.68
C GLU A 620 -15.62 24.97 0.39
N LYS A 621 -16.18 25.00 1.60
CA LYS A 621 -15.83 24.05 2.64
C LYS A 621 -16.62 22.77 2.44
N LEU A 622 -15.90 21.66 2.20
CA LEU A 622 -16.47 20.32 2.11
C LEU A 622 -16.65 19.74 3.51
N ASP A 623 -17.77 19.10 3.75
CA ASP A 623 -18.19 18.60 5.07
C ASP A 623 -18.87 17.24 4.91
N PHE A 624 -18.30 16.19 5.55
CA PHE A 624 -18.77 14.83 5.44
C PHE A 624 -19.02 14.21 6.80
N THR A 625 -20.25 13.76 7.06
CA THR A 625 -20.59 12.95 8.22
C THR A 625 -20.69 11.49 7.83
N ASN A 626 -19.81 10.65 8.40
CA ASN A 626 -19.72 9.24 8.10
C ASN A 626 -20.04 8.39 9.32
N TYR A 627 -20.59 7.21 9.07
CA TYR A 627 -20.94 6.25 10.12
C TYR A 627 -20.65 4.82 9.67
N GLY A 628 -20.51 3.93 10.64
CA GLY A 628 -20.29 2.54 10.36
C GLY A 628 -20.79 1.63 11.47
N ILE A 629 -21.22 0.45 11.08
CA ILE A 629 -21.55 -0.66 11.98
C ILE A 629 -20.83 -1.91 11.51
N LYS A 630 -20.36 -2.70 12.45
CA LYS A 630 -19.77 -4.01 12.18
C LYS A 630 -20.14 -5.03 13.25
N GLY A 631 -20.13 -6.29 12.88
CA GLY A 631 -20.31 -7.39 13.82
C GLY A 631 -19.70 -8.67 13.31
N GLY A 632 -19.42 -9.58 14.21
CA GLY A 632 -18.88 -10.88 13.85
C GLY A 632 -19.19 -11.93 14.90
N LEU A 633 -19.17 -13.17 14.45
CA LEU A 633 -19.49 -14.36 15.23
C LEU A 633 -18.44 -15.43 14.98
N THR A 634 -17.91 -16.02 16.04
CA THR A 634 -17.10 -17.24 15.96
C THR A 634 -17.83 -18.37 16.66
N TYR A 635 -18.25 -19.37 15.91
CA TYR A 635 -18.83 -20.59 16.46
C TYR A 635 -17.78 -21.69 16.57
N LYS A 636 -17.55 -22.16 17.78
CA LYS A 636 -16.57 -23.21 18.10
C LYS A 636 -17.29 -24.57 18.04
N ILE A 637 -17.26 -25.21 16.86
CA ILE A 637 -17.83 -26.55 16.69
C ILE A 637 -17.09 -27.52 17.60
N SER A 638 -15.76 -27.39 17.64
CA SER A 638 -14.84 -28.07 18.54
C SER A 638 -13.57 -27.27 18.75
N GLY A 639 -12.69 -27.65 19.63
CA GLY A 639 -11.38 -27.02 19.82
C GLY A 639 -10.50 -27.00 18.56
N ARG A 640 -10.86 -27.80 17.53
CA ARG A 640 -10.16 -27.89 16.24
C ARG A 640 -10.91 -27.23 15.07
N HIS A 641 -12.23 -27.14 15.17
CA HIS A 641 -13.10 -26.70 14.08
C HIS A 641 -13.89 -25.47 14.50
N LEU A 642 -13.66 -24.36 13.80
CA LEU A 642 -14.34 -23.11 14.05
C LEU A 642 -14.98 -22.58 12.76
N ILE A 643 -16.10 -21.90 12.89
CA ILE A 643 -16.68 -21.07 11.85
C ILE A 643 -16.63 -19.63 12.33
N ASN A 644 -16.06 -18.75 11.54
CA ASN A 644 -16.05 -17.31 11.78
C ASN A 644 -16.81 -16.61 10.68
N ALA A 645 -17.68 -15.67 11.04
CA ALA A 645 -18.42 -14.85 10.10
C ALA A 645 -18.34 -13.39 10.55
N ASN A 646 -18.08 -12.48 9.65
CA ASN A 646 -18.04 -11.04 9.89
C ASN A 646 -18.90 -10.32 8.85
N GLY A 647 -19.43 -9.15 9.22
CA GLY A 647 -20.17 -8.29 8.33
C GLY A 647 -20.07 -6.84 8.74
N SER A 648 -20.10 -5.91 7.79
CA SER A 648 -20.09 -4.48 8.03
C SER A 648 -20.84 -3.71 6.96
N TYR A 649 -21.30 -2.53 7.37
CA TYR A 649 -21.73 -1.44 6.51
C TYR A 649 -21.16 -0.14 7.07
N PHE A 650 -20.51 0.65 6.22
CA PHE A 650 -19.95 1.93 6.62
C PHE A 650 -19.78 2.87 5.44
N THR A 651 -19.66 4.16 5.73
CA THR A 651 -19.36 5.18 4.74
C THR A 651 -18.00 5.79 4.97
N LYS A 652 -17.35 6.27 3.90
CA LYS A 652 -16.05 6.95 3.91
C LYS A 652 -16.16 8.28 3.18
N ALA A 653 -15.59 9.35 3.76
CA ALA A 653 -15.42 10.60 3.03
C ALA A 653 -14.52 10.39 1.81
N PRO A 654 -14.76 11.07 0.68
CA PRO A 654 -13.81 11.15 -0.41
C PRO A 654 -12.46 11.65 0.10
N THR A 655 -11.37 11.21 -0.53
CA THR A 655 -10.04 11.71 -0.18
C THR A 655 -9.87 13.16 -0.66
N ILE A 656 -8.95 13.90 -0.07
CA ILE A 656 -8.62 15.27 -0.53
C ILE A 656 -8.28 15.27 -2.02
N ARG A 657 -7.51 14.26 -2.49
CA ARG A 657 -7.13 14.10 -3.89
C ARG A 657 -8.34 14.06 -4.83
N ASN A 658 -9.43 13.41 -4.44
CA ASN A 658 -10.62 13.19 -5.24
C ASN A 658 -11.76 14.19 -4.90
N SER A 659 -11.45 15.28 -4.19
CA SER A 659 -12.44 16.27 -3.76
C SER A 659 -12.42 17.55 -4.60
N PHE A 660 -11.28 17.88 -5.20
CA PHE A 660 -11.09 19.08 -6.03
C PHE A 660 -10.74 18.65 -7.46
N SER A 661 -11.42 19.22 -8.47
CA SER A 661 -11.21 18.85 -9.86
C SER A 661 -9.77 19.11 -10.31
N ASN A 662 -9.24 20.30 -10.04
CA ASN A 662 -7.84 20.65 -10.23
C ASN A 662 -7.35 21.64 -9.17
N ALA A 663 -6.96 21.14 -8.01
CA ALA A 663 -6.49 21.99 -6.90
C ALA A 663 -5.25 22.83 -7.23
N ARG A 664 -4.50 22.53 -8.30
CA ARG A 664 -3.35 23.33 -8.72
C ARG A 664 -3.76 24.64 -9.38
N GLN A 665 -4.91 24.67 -10.06
CA GLN A 665 -5.35 25.81 -10.85
C GLN A 665 -6.51 26.60 -10.23
N ASN A 666 -7.46 25.90 -9.55
CA ASN A 666 -8.70 26.54 -9.12
C ASN A 666 -9.25 25.97 -7.80
N ASN A 667 -10.33 26.60 -7.32
CA ASN A 667 -11.07 26.22 -6.10
C ASN A 667 -12.24 25.26 -6.34
N PHE A 668 -12.41 24.75 -7.58
CA PHE A 668 -13.59 23.98 -7.93
C PHE A 668 -13.58 22.61 -7.27
N THR A 669 -14.69 22.29 -6.62
CA THR A 669 -14.95 20.97 -6.04
C THR A 669 -15.60 20.06 -7.08
N VAL A 670 -15.44 18.76 -6.91
CA VAL A 670 -16.05 17.75 -7.79
C VAL A 670 -17.56 17.83 -7.70
N THR A 671 -18.22 17.93 -8.84
CA THR A 671 -19.68 17.95 -8.94
C THR A 671 -20.27 16.57 -8.64
N GLY A 672 -21.23 16.50 -7.71
CA GLY A 672 -21.84 15.24 -7.30
C GLY A 672 -20.99 14.40 -6.35
N LEU A 673 -20.07 15.04 -5.60
CA LEU A 673 -19.23 14.37 -4.62
C LEU A 673 -20.03 13.86 -3.43
N GLU A 674 -19.98 12.54 -3.20
CA GLU A 674 -20.65 11.86 -2.10
C GLU A 674 -19.65 10.99 -1.30
N SER A 675 -20.03 10.61 -0.07
CA SER A 675 -19.28 9.62 0.70
C SER A 675 -19.47 8.22 0.11
N GLU A 676 -18.35 7.51 -0.15
CA GLU A 676 -18.36 6.12 -0.62
C GLU A 676 -19.06 5.22 0.41
N LYS A 677 -19.98 4.38 -0.03
CA LYS A 677 -20.69 3.38 0.77
C LYS A 677 -20.04 2.01 0.59
N VAL A 678 -19.78 1.34 1.69
CA VAL A 678 -19.08 0.05 1.68
C VAL A 678 -19.88 -0.99 2.44
N GLN A 679 -20.11 -2.14 1.78
CA GLN A 679 -20.74 -3.33 2.36
C GLN A 679 -19.74 -4.48 2.30
N SER A 680 -19.53 -5.20 3.40
CA SER A 680 -18.63 -6.35 3.39
C SER A 680 -19.16 -7.49 4.24
N ALA A 681 -18.95 -8.71 3.77
CA ALA A 681 -19.21 -9.93 4.52
C ALA A 681 -18.17 -10.99 4.20
N ASP A 682 -17.73 -11.74 5.21
CA ASP A 682 -16.92 -12.93 5.02
C ASP A 682 -17.33 -14.06 5.95
N VAL A 683 -17.13 -15.31 5.47
CA VAL A 683 -17.34 -16.52 6.25
C VAL A 683 -16.13 -17.41 6.10
N SER A 684 -15.53 -17.78 7.22
CA SER A 684 -14.34 -18.62 7.29
C SER A 684 -14.60 -19.92 8.03
N TYR A 685 -14.19 -21.04 7.44
CA TYR A 685 -14.01 -22.29 8.16
C TYR A 685 -12.54 -22.43 8.53
N ILE A 686 -12.25 -22.62 9.83
CA ILE A 686 -10.90 -22.69 10.37
C ILE A 686 -10.71 -24.08 11.00
N PHE A 687 -9.67 -24.77 10.53
CA PHE A 687 -9.22 -26.03 11.12
C PHE A 687 -7.85 -25.87 11.77
N ARG A 688 -7.71 -26.31 13.01
CA ARG A 688 -6.47 -26.27 13.78
C ARG A 688 -6.19 -27.61 14.42
N SER A 689 -5.03 -28.16 14.14
CA SER A 689 -4.48 -29.30 14.84
C SER A 689 -2.97 -29.09 15.06
N PRO A 690 -2.28 -29.91 15.86
CA PRO A 690 -0.83 -29.79 16.04
C PRO A 690 -0.04 -29.94 14.72
N ILE A 691 -0.59 -30.68 13.76
CA ILE A 691 0.07 -30.98 12.49
C ILE A 691 -0.46 -30.10 11.35
N ILE A 692 -1.78 -29.85 11.30
CA ILE A 692 -2.43 -29.17 10.19
C ILE A 692 -3.12 -27.92 10.69
N LYS A 693 -2.92 -26.81 9.99
CA LYS A 693 -3.72 -25.59 10.07
C LYS A 693 -4.28 -25.28 8.71
N ALA A 694 -5.55 -24.95 8.64
CA ALA A 694 -6.20 -24.57 7.40
C ALA A 694 -7.26 -23.51 7.67
N ARG A 695 -7.46 -22.61 6.70
CA ARG A 695 -8.55 -21.65 6.65
C ARG A 695 -9.09 -21.58 5.23
N LEU A 696 -10.39 -21.72 5.09
CA LEU A 696 -11.13 -21.49 3.86
C LEU A 696 -12.09 -20.34 4.12
N THR A 697 -12.03 -19.28 3.33
CA THR A 697 -12.86 -18.08 3.47
C THR A 697 -13.55 -17.76 2.17
N GLY A 698 -14.87 -17.58 2.20
CA GLY A 698 -15.63 -16.91 1.15
C GLY A 698 -15.85 -15.44 1.56
N PHE A 699 -15.71 -14.51 0.61
CA PHE A 699 -15.87 -13.08 0.87
C PHE A 699 -16.71 -12.40 -0.21
N TYR A 700 -17.33 -11.31 0.19
CA TYR A 700 -18.05 -10.35 -0.65
C TYR A 700 -17.76 -8.94 -0.15
N THR A 701 -17.48 -8.01 -1.08
CA THR A 701 -17.40 -6.58 -0.80
C THR A 701 -18.05 -5.81 -1.95
N GLY A 702 -18.94 -4.89 -1.64
CA GLY A 702 -19.57 -3.95 -2.55
C GLY A 702 -19.15 -2.52 -2.18
N PHE A 703 -18.90 -1.71 -3.19
CA PHE A 703 -18.62 -0.27 -3.09
C PHE A 703 -19.63 0.46 -3.95
N GLU A 704 -20.18 1.57 -3.44
CA GLU A 704 -21.12 2.45 -4.13
C GLU A 704 -20.68 3.91 -3.92
N ASP A 705 -21.01 4.79 -4.85
CA ASP A 705 -20.73 6.23 -4.83
C ASP A 705 -19.22 6.58 -4.79
N GLY A 706 -18.35 5.75 -5.36
CA GLY A 706 -16.93 6.04 -5.49
C GLY A 706 -16.68 7.24 -6.41
N THR A 707 -15.57 7.95 -6.16
CA THR A 707 -15.10 9.08 -6.99
C THR A 707 -13.63 8.87 -7.33
N ASP A 708 -13.26 9.13 -8.59
CA ASP A 708 -11.87 9.09 -9.05
C ASP A 708 -11.57 10.23 -10.01
N ILE A 709 -10.31 10.71 -10.02
CA ILE A 709 -9.84 11.79 -10.89
C ILE A 709 -8.55 11.35 -11.59
N GLY A 710 -8.60 11.30 -12.93
CA GLY A 710 -7.46 11.09 -13.81
C GLY A 710 -7.00 12.38 -14.48
N PHE A 711 -5.72 12.40 -14.94
CA PHE A 711 -5.13 13.51 -15.65
C PHE A 711 -4.38 12.99 -16.86
N TYR A 712 -4.73 13.46 -18.06
CA TYR A 712 -4.04 13.10 -19.30
C TYR A 712 -4.28 14.13 -20.41
N PHE A 713 -3.40 14.13 -21.42
CA PHE A 713 -3.62 14.83 -22.65
C PHE A 713 -4.40 13.94 -23.62
N THR A 714 -5.40 14.49 -24.27
CA THR A 714 -6.22 13.79 -25.26
C THR A 714 -6.40 14.64 -26.52
N GLU A 715 -6.58 13.96 -27.62
CA GLU A 715 -6.96 14.50 -28.93
C GLU A 715 -8.37 14.02 -29.27
N ASP A 716 -9.04 14.72 -30.17
CA ASP A 716 -10.33 14.29 -30.74
C ASP A 716 -11.54 14.36 -29.77
N LEU A 717 -11.62 15.39 -28.94
CA LEU A 717 -12.79 15.61 -28.09
C LEU A 717 -13.99 16.06 -28.95
N ALA A 718 -15.12 15.37 -28.80
CA ALA A 718 -16.35 15.65 -29.49
C ALA A 718 -17.04 16.92 -28.96
N GLY A 719 -17.62 17.72 -29.87
CA GLY A 719 -18.43 18.89 -29.53
C GLY A 719 -17.65 20.19 -29.30
N LEU A 720 -16.32 20.17 -29.36
CA LEU A 720 -15.47 21.37 -29.23
C LEU A 720 -15.04 21.99 -30.57
N GLY A 721 -15.34 21.33 -31.68
CA GLY A 721 -14.87 21.74 -33.03
C GLY A 721 -13.42 21.25 -33.30
N ILE A 722 -12.99 21.37 -34.58
CA ILE A 722 -11.70 20.83 -35.04
C ILE A 722 -10.51 21.53 -34.36
N ASP A 723 -10.62 22.83 -34.13
CA ASP A 723 -9.51 23.64 -33.61
C ASP A 723 -9.34 23.56 -32.10
N ASN A 724 -10.28 22.94 -31.35
CA ASN A 724 -10.29 22.84 -29.89
C ASN A 724 -10.46 21.40 -29.40
N GLY A 725 -10.26 20.41 -30.28
CA GLY A 725 -10.42 19.00 -29.92
C GLY A 725 -9.30 18.41 -29.06
N ASP A 726 -8.20 19.12 -28.87
CA ASP A 726 -7.02 18.69 -28.14
C ASP A 726 -6.94 19.42 -26.81
N ALA A 727 -6.81 18.68 -25.69
CA ALA A 727 -6.76 19.30 -24.38
C ALA A 727 -6.01 18.45 -23.35
N PHE A 728 -5.40 19.09 -22.36
CA PHE A 728 -4.99 18.44 -21.11
C PHE A 728 -6.17 18.44 -20.14
N VAL A 729 -6.76 17.27 -19.92
CA VAL A 729 -8.01 17.15 -19.18
C VAL A 729 -7.85 16.56 -17.80
N GLN A 730 -8.76 16.95 -16.90
CA GLN A 730 -9.11 16.23 -15.69
C GLN A 730 -10.34 15.38 -16.00
N GLU A 731 -10.17 14.07 -16.01
CA GLU A 731 -11.26 13.10 -16.13
C GLU A 731 -11.82 12.82 -14.75
N ILE A 732 -13.10 13.12 -14.55
CA ILE A 732 -13.75 12.94 -13.26
C ILE A 732 -14.85 11.88 -13.40
N LEU A 733 -14.70 10.83 -12.61
CA LEU A 733 -15.69 9.78 -12.45
C LEU A 733 -16.39 9.92 -11.10
N THR A 734 -17.71 9.86 -11.08
CA THR A 734 -18.54 9.82 -9.87
C THR A 734 -19.56 8.71 -9.93
N ASN A 735 -20.12 8.31 -8.79
CA ASN A 735 -21.03 7.18 -8.69
C ASN A 735 -20.39 5.88 -9.22
N ILE A 736 -19.14 5.61 -8.85
CA ILE A 736 -18.47 4.36 -9.22
C ILE A 736 -18.97 3.24 -8.29
N GLU A 737 -19.47 2.17 -8.88
CA GLU A 737 -19.86 0.97 -8.13
C GLU A 737 -18.97 -0.21 -8.50
N ARG A 738 -18.48 -0.95 -7.49
CA ARG A 738 -17.61 -2.11 -7.67
C ARG A 738 -18.05 -3.26 -6.79
N ARG A 739 -17.76 -4.47 -7.23
CA ARG A 739 -18.01 -5.70 -6.48
C ARG A 739 -16.78 -6.59 -6.49
N ASN A 740 -16.34 -6.98 -5.31
CA ASN A 740 -15.27 -7.94 -5.12
C ASN A 740 -15.81 -9.18 -4.44
N ILE A 741 -15.70 -10.34 -5.08
CA ILE A 741 -16.18 -11.62 -4.57
C ILE A 741 -15.14 -12.71 -4.80
N GLY A 742 -15.03 -13.66 -3.87
CA GLY A 742 -14.07 -14.75 -4.08
C GLY A 742 -13.93 -15.69 -2.89
N ILE A 743 -12.92 -16.55 -3.02
CA ILE A 743 -12.54 -17.58 -2.05
C ILE A 743 -11.06 -17.54 -1.80
N GLU A 744 -10.66 -17.64 -0.53
CA GLU A 744 -9.27 -17.73 -0.07
C GLU A 744 -9.03 -19.04 0.67
N LEU A 745 -7.90 -19.69 0.42
CA LEU A 745 -7.44 -20.88 1.12
C LEU A 745 -6.03 -20.64 1.67
N GLY A 746 -5.82 -20.94 2.93
CA GLY A 746 -4.50 -21.08 3.53
C GLY A 746 -4.36 -22.47 4.17
N PHE A 747 -3.27 -23.15 3.91
CA PHE A 747 -3.00 -24.49 4.41
C PHE A 747 -1.54 -24.63 4.82
N GLU A 748 -1.29 -25.20 6.00
CA GLU A 748 0.04 -25.54 6.52
C GLU A 748 0.00 -26.93 7.17
N ALA A 749 0.97 -27.78 6.83
CA ALA A 749 1.13 -29.11 7.44
C ALA A 749 2.57 -29.32 7.89
N GLN A 750 2.76 -29.60 9.17
CA GLN A 750 4.03 -30.07 9.74
C GLN A 750 4.15 -31.58 9.51
N VAL A 751 4.79 -31.97 8.39
CA VAL A 751 4.87 -33.38 7.98
C VAL A 751 5.86 -34.17 8.84
N THR A 752 6.99 -33.54 9.15
CA THR A 752 8.00 -34.02 10.11
C THR A 752 8.40 -32.89 11.05
N PRO A 753 9.12 -33.12 12.12
CA PRO A 753 9.64 -32.02 12.98
C PRO A 753 10.43 -30.95 12.19
N THR A 754 11.03 -31.35 11.07
CA THR A 754 11.90 -30.49 10.26
C THR A 754 11.27 -30.02 8.94
N ILE A 755 10.21 -30.68 8.45
CA ILE A 755 9.60 -30.38 7.15
C ILE A 755 8.18 -29.87 7.33
N LYS A 756 7.92 -28.70 6.74
CA LYS A 756 6.61 -28.06 6.68
C LYS A 756 6.20 -27.87 5.23
N LEU A 757 4.98 -28.25 4.90
CA LEU A 757 4.34 -27.94 3.62
C LEU A 757 3.39 -26.75 3.81
N LYS A 758 3.34 -25.86 2.80
CA LYS A 758 2.46 -24.70 2.74
C LYS A 758 1.72 -24.69 1.41
N ALA A 759 0.48 -24.25 1.45
CA ALA A 759 -0.28 -23.90 0.27
C ALA A 759 -1.16 -22.70 0.55
N ALA A 760 -1.28 -21.82 -0.42
CA ALA A 760 -2.20 -20.68 -0.38
C ALA A 760 -2.88 -20.56 -1.74
N ALA A 761 -4.15 -20.16 -1.76
CA ALA A 761 -4.87 -19.92 -2.98
C ALA A 761 -5.86 -18.78 -2.82
N SER A 762 -5.99 -17.96 -3.84
CA SER A 762 -7.05 -16.97 -4.00
C SER A 762 -7.70 -17.16 -5.36
N PHE A 763 -9.02 -17.18 -5.36
CA PHE A 763 -9.83 -17.13 -6.54
C PHE A 763 -10.79 -15.96 -6.40
N GLY A 764 -10.46 -14.84 -7.01
CA GLY A 764 -11.22 -13.59 -6.96
C GLY A 764 -11.86 -13.25 -8.30
N GLN A 765 -12.85 -12.36 -8.24
CA GLN A 765 -13.40 -11.61 -9.35
C GLN A 765 -13.75 -10.20 -8.84
N TYR A 766 -13.18 -9.18 -9.50
CA TYR A 766 -13.31 -7.78 -9.13
C TYR A 766 -13.82 -7.01 -10.34
N THR A 767 -15.08 -6.52 -10.29
CA THR A 767 -15.75 -5.93 -11.46
C THR A 767 -16.48 -4.65 -11.10
N PHE A 768 -16.58 -3.74 -12.07
CA PHE A 768 -17.53 -2.64 -12.02
C PHE A 768 -18.95 -3.17 -12.18
N THR A 769 -19.92 -2.61 -11.44
CA THR A 769 -21.32 -3.07 -11.46
C THR A 769 -22.26 -2.10 -12.14
N ASN A 770 -21.81 -0.89 -12.40
CA ASN A 770 -22.55 0.13 -13.12
C ASN A 770 -21.72 0.82 -14.20
N ASN A 771 -22.32 1.75 -14.92
CA ASN A 771 -21.69 2.73 -15.77
C ASN A 771 -21.63 4.04 -14.98
N PRO A 772 -20.46 4.47 -14.47
CA PRO A 772 -20.33 5.68 -13.66
C PRO A 772 -20.54 6.93 -14.50
N ASN A 773 -20.86 8.05 -13.85
CA ASN A 773 -20.85 9.35 -14.49
C ASN A 773 -19.44 9.74 -14.87
N LEU A 774 -19.27 10.35 -16.03
CA LEU A 774 -18.01 10.87 -16.53
C LEU A 774 -18.22 12.30 -17.03
N TYR A 775 -17.32 13.18 -16.62
CA TYR A 775 -17.16 14.49 -17.25
C TYR A 775 -15.69 14.91 -17.23
N LEU A 776 -15.35 15.78 -18.16
CA LEU A 776 -14.02 16.36 -18.26
C LEU A 776 -14.08 17.83 -17.86
N THR A 777 -12.98 18.30 -17.26
CA THR A 777 -12.66 19.71 -17.09
C THR A 777 -11.27 19.98 -17.65
N SER A 778 -11.00 21.19 -18.07
CA SER A 778 -9.70 21.62 -18.60
C SER A 778 -9.54 23.12 -18.40
N ASP A 779 -8.33 23.60 -18.57
CA ASP A 779 -8.02 25.01 -18.81
C ASP A 779 -8.20 25.42 -20.29
N ASP A 780 -8.34 24.44 -21.20
CA ASP A 780 -8.53 24.66 -22.63
C ASP A 780 -10.00 24.92 -23.03
N PHE A 781 -10.98 24.67 -22.14
CA PHE A 781 -12.40 24.91 -22.37
C PHE A 781 -13.16 25.27 -21.10
N GLU A 782 -14.26 26.01 -21.24
CA GLU A 782 -15.08 26.42 -20.09
C GLU A 782 -16.02 25.32 -19.59
N GLY A 783 -16.11 25.15 -18.29
CA GLY A 783 -17.11 24.32 -17.62
C GLY A 783 -16.80 22.82 -17.63
N GLU A 784 -17.87 22.02 -17.61
CA GLU A 784 -17.81 20.56 -17.64
C GLU A 784 -18.20 20.04 -19.02
N LEU A 785 -17.34 19.28 -19.65
CA LEU A 785 -17.64 18.59 -20.91
C LEU A 785 -18.20 17.20 -20.63
N ARG A 786 -19.41 16.93 -21.11
CA ARG A 786 -20.09 15.66 -20.96
C ARG A 786 -20.47 15.10 -22.33
N PHE A 787 -20.32 13.78 -22.51
CA PHE A 787 -20.61 13.11 -23.78
C PHE A 787 -21.87 12.26 -23.65
N GLY A 788 -22.81 12.42 -24.63
CA GLY A 788 -24.04 11.63 -24.63
C GLY A 788 -24.89 11.80 -23.40
N ASP A 789 -25.10 10.71 -22.66
CA ASP A 789 -25.80 10.70 -21.35
C ASP A 789 -24.92 11.03 -20.15
N GLY A 790 -23.65 11.36 -20.38
CA GLY A 790 -22.68 11.70 -19.35
C GLY A 790 -22.13 10.49 -18.59
N THR A 791 -22.15 9.30 -19.18
CA THR A 791 -21.63 8.07 -18.56
C THR A 791 -20.52 7.43 -19.39
N THR A 792 -19.73 6.56 -18.75
CA THR A 792 -18.77 5.67 -19.41
C THR A 792 -19.21 4.21 -19.27
N ASN A 793 -19.09 3.43 -20.35
CA ASN A 793 -19.58 2.05 -20.44
C ASN A 793 -18.51 1.05 -19.94
N ILE A 794 -18.28 1.01 -18.63
CA ILE A 794 -17.32 0.09 -18.00
C ILE A 794 -17.96 -0.98 -17.14
N LYS A 795 -19.30 -1.06 -17.10
CA LYS A 795 -19.99 -2.14 -16.38
C LYS A 795 -19.51 -3.50 -16.86
N ASP A 796 -19.29 -4.40 -15.92
CA ASP A 796 -18.78 -5.78 -16.09
C ASP A 796 -17.30 -5.86 -16.53
N LEU A 797 -16.57 -4.74 -16.73
CA LEU A 797 -15.12 -4.75 -16.86
C LEU A 797 -14.48 -5.11 -15.52
N HIS A 798 -13.30 -5.70 -15.61
CA HIS A 798 -12.49 -6.03 -14.46
C HIS A 798 -11.76 -4.79 -13.92
N VAL A 799 -11.67 -4.68 -12.59
CA VAL A 799 -10.89 -3.63 -11.93
C VAL A 799 -9.41 -3.97 -12.08
N ALA A 800 -8.62 -3.10 -12.71
CA ALA A 800 -7.18 -3.26 -12.83
C ALA A 800 -6.50 -3.23 -11.44
N GLY A 801 -5.36 -3.87 -11.31
CA GLY A 801 -4.58 -3.80 -10.06
C GLY A 801 -3.95 -5.11 -9.61
N GLY A 802 -3.33 -5.82 -10.51
CA GLY A 802 -2.67 -7.10 -10.28
C GLY A 802 -3.58 -8.31 -10.52
N PRO A 803 -3.05 -9.53 -10.37
CA PRO A 803 -3.81 -10.75 -10.67
C PRO A 803 -4.96 -10.96 -9.69
N GLU A 804 -6.12 -11.35 -10.20
CA GLU A 804 -7.29 -11.73 -9.39
C GLU A 804 -7.14 -13.13 -8.76
N ARG A 805 -6.27 -13.97 -9.34
CA ARG A 805 -6.02 -15.35 -8.91
C ARG A 805 -4.56 -15.56 -8.62
N ALA A 806 -4.28 -16.12 -7.46
CA ALA A 806 -2.92 -16.45 -7.02
C ALA A 806 -2.91 -17.79 -6.30
N TYR A 807 -1.96 -18.64 -6.65
CA TYR A 807 -1.81 -19.98 -6.09
C TYR A 807 -0.37 -20.22 -5.68
N GLN A 808 -0.17 -20.77 -4.50
CA GLN A 808 1.16 -21.13 -3.98
C GLN A 808 1.18 -22.57 -3.50
N VAL A 809 2.29 -23.24 -3.79
CA VAL A 809 2.72 -24.47 -3.12
C VAL A 809 4.17 -24.29 -2.71
N GLY A 810 4.47 -24.63 -1.47
CA GLY A 810 5.84 -24.51 -0.97
C GLY A 810 6.17 -25.51 0.11
N PHE A 811 7.46 -25.71 0.33
CA PHE A 811 7.98 -26.44 1.45
C PHE A 811 9.05 -25.64 2.17
N GLU A 812 9.18 -25.92 3.48
CA GLU A 812 10.18 -25.33 4.32
C GLU A 812 10.85 -26.46 5.11
N TYR A 813 12.17 -26.51 5.05
CA TYR A 813 13.01 -27.38 5.85
C TYR A 813 13.72 -26.56 6.92
N ARG A 814 13.62 -26.97 8.17
CA ARG A 814 14.35 -26.40 9.32
C ARG A 814 15.17 -27.44 10.01
N ASP A 815 16.46 -27.20 10.04
CA ASP A 815 17.42 -28.09 10.66
C ASP A 815 17.59 -27.74 12.14
N PRO A 816 17.79 -28.75 13.04
CA PRO A 816 18.15 -28.51 14.42
C PRO A 816 19.40 -27.64 14.64
N ASP A 817 20.34 -27.66 13.70
CA ASP A 817 21.56 -26.85 13.73
C ASP A 817 21.37 -25.41 13.22
N PHE A 818 20.10 -24.88 13.25
CA PHE A 818 19.75 -23.49 12.94
C PHE A 818 20.00 -23.06 11.49
N TRP A 819 19.92 -23.97 10.54
CA TRP A 819 19.78 -23.58 9.13
C TRP A 819 18.40 -23.91 8.60
N ASN A 820 17.97 -23.17 7.62
CA ASN A 820 16.66 -23.36 7.00
C ASN A 820 16.74 -23.13 5.50
N VAL A 821 15.92 -23.84 4.76
CA VAL A 821 15.69 -23.64 3.32
C VAL A 821 14.19 -23.74 3.05
N GLY A 822 13.69 -22.85 2.24
CA GLY A 822 12.32 -22.88 1.74
C GLY A 822 12.29 -22.65 0.23
N VAL A 823 11.34 -23.29 -0.43
CA VAL A 823 11.06 -23.08 -1.86
C VAL A 823 9.56 -22.90 -2.01
N THR A 824 9.16 -21.87 -2.75
CA THR A 824 7.77 -21.61 -3.11
C THR A 824 7.62 -21.51 -4.62
N SER A 825 6.55 -22.09 -5.14
CA SER A 825 6.12 -21.99 -6.53
C SER A 825 4.78 -21.25 -6.53
N ASN A 826 4.72 -20.14 -7.24
CA ASN A 826 3.62 -19.19 -7.21
C ASN A 826 3.08 -19.00 -8.62
N PHE A 827 1.82 -19.35 -8.87
CA PHE A 827 1.14 -19.19 -10.15
C PHE A 827 0.10 -18.08 -10.06
N PHE A 828 0.07 -17.23 -11.09
CA PHE A 828 -0.81 -16.06 -11.16
C PHE A 828 -1.56 -16.04 -12.47
N SER A 829 -2.83 -15.63 -12.42
CA SER A 829 -3.69 -15.52 -13.60
C SER A 829 -4.77 -14.46 -13.41
N ASN A 830 -5.43 -14.09 -14.50
CA ASN A 830 -6.50 -13.11 -14.53
C ASN A 830 -6.06 -11.73 -14.01
N ALA A 831 -5.06 -11.15 -14.62
CA ALA A 831 -4.74 -9.74 -14.48
C ALA A 831 -5.19 -8.98 -15.73
N TYR A 832 -5.71 -7.77 -15.55
CA TYR A 832 -6.34 -7.00 -16.61
C TYR A 832 -5.73 -5.59 -16.69
N ILE A 833 -5.72 -5.05 -17.91
CA ILE A 833 -5.29 -3.68 -18.17
C ILE A 833 -6.31 -2.68 -17.60
N ASP A 834 -5.82 -1.50 -17.22
CA ASP A 834 -6.68 -0.38 -16.86
C ASP A 834 -7.26 0.26 -18.13
N ALA A 835 -8.56 0.21 -18.25
CA ALA A 835 -9.28 0.56 -19.46
C ALA A 835 -9.53 2.07 -19.54
N SER A 836 -9.34 2.69 -20.71
CA SER A 836 -9.66 4.09 -20.94
C SER A 836 -11.17 4.36 -20.80
N ASN A 837 -11.55 5.24 -19.88
CA ASN A 837 -12.94 5.63 -19.68
C ASN A 837 -13.46 6.51 -20.83
N LEU A 838 -12.63 7.41 -21.33
CA LEU A 838 -12.98 8.29 -22.46
C LEU A 838 -13.39 7.49 -23.71
N SER A 839 -12.60 6.46 -24.06
CA SER A 839 -12.88 5.60 -25.22
C SER A 839 -14.16 4.77 -25.06
N ARG A 840 -14.69 4.66 -23.84
CA ARG A 840 -15.94 3.93 -23.54
C ARG A 840 -17.12 4.85 -23.27
N SER A 841 -16.93 6.17 -23.50
CA SER A 841 -18.00 7.18 -23.46
C SER A 841 -18.59 7.42 -24.86
N ALA A 842 -19.58 8.29 -24.95
CA ALA A 842 -20.15 8.68 -26.24
C ALA A 842 -19.18 9.50 -27.11
N ASN A 843 -18.07 10.01 -26.55
CA ASN A 843 -16.98 10.62 -27.34
C ASN A 843 -16.44 9.66 -28.40
N PHE A 844 -16.34 8.38 -28.08
CA PHE A 844 -15.82 7.36 -29.00
C PHE A 844 -16.61 7.25 -30.31
N THR A 845 -17.91 7.50 -30.30
CA THR A 845 -18.78 7.36 -31.45
C THR A 845 -19.02 8.65 -32.21
N SER A 846 -18.45 9.79 -31.77
CA SER A 846 -18.81 11.13 -32.23
C SER A 846 -17.61 11.83 -32.86
N ASP A 847 -17.92 12.72 -33.83
CA ASP A 847 -16.95 13.64 -34.46
C ASP A 847 -16.81 14.95 -33.64
N PHE A 848 -15.96 15.87 -34.13
CA PHE A 848 -15.71 17.16 -33.48
C PHE A 848 -16.97 18.05 -33.33
N ASP A 849 -17.99 17.86 -34.18
CA ASP A 849 -19.27 18.55 -34.10
C ASP A 849 -20.27 17.81 -33.17
N GLY A 850 -19.87 16.69 -32.57
CA GLY A 850 -20.71 15.85 -31.72
C GLY A 850 -21.69 14.95 -32.50
N ASN A 851 -21.53 14.79 -33.82
CA ASN A 851 -22.36 13.91 -34.63
C ASN A 851 -21.79 12.48 -34.63
N THR A 852 -22.65 11.48 -34.62
CA THR A 852 -22.23 10.08 -34.72
C THR A 852 -21.57 9.81 -36.07
N PHE A 853 -20.43 9.12 -36.09
CA PHE A 853 -19.74 8.72 -37.31
C PHE A 853 -20.64 7.88 -38.24
N ASN A 854 -20.68 8.22 -39.51
CA ASN A 854 -21.46 7.51 -40.53
C ASN A 854 -20.85 6.14 -40.90
N ASP A 855 -19.60 5.89 -40.58
CA ASP A 855 -18.86 4.63 -40.79
C ASP A 855 -18.63 3.84 -39.50
N PHE A 856 -19.36 4.18 -38.42
CA PHE A 856 -19.30 3.47 -37.18
C PHE A 856 -19.77 2.02 -37.35
N ASP A 857 -18.88 1.04 -37.03
CA ASP A 857 -19.20 -0.36 -37.05
C ASP A 857 -19.14 -0.96 -35.63
N PRO A 858 -20.29 -1.41 -35.08
CA PRO A 858 -20.34 -1.95 -33.73
C PRO A 858 -19.51 -3.24 -33.50
N ALA A 859 -19.20 -3.99 -34.57
CA ALA A 859 -18.40 -5.21 -34.45
C ALA A 859 -16.92 -4.84 -34.25
N THR A 860 -16.40 -3.98 -35.09
CA THR A 860 -15.05 -3.42 -34.95
C THR A 860 -14.90 -2.65 -33.62
N ALA A 861 -15.92 -1.88 -33.22
CA ALA A 861 -15.90 -1.17 -31.94
C ALA A 861 -15.74 -2.11 -30.74
N ARG A 862 -16.44 -3.25 -30.73
CA ARG A 862 -16.28 -4.25 -29.65
C ARG A 862 -14.89 -4.89 -29.62
N GLU A 863 -14.26 -5.07 -30.77
CA GLU A 863 -12.90 -5.59 -30.87
C GLU A 863 -11.89 -4.57 -30.32
N LEU A 864 -11.99 -3.31 -30.74
CA LEU A 864 -11.13 -2.21 -30.29
C LEU A 864 -11.23 -1.92 -28.78
N LEU A 865 -12.42 -2.10 -28.19
CA LEU A 865 -12.70 -1.79 -26.77
C LEU A 865 -12.63 -3.02 -25.86
N GLN A 866 -12.19 -4.19 -26.37
CA GLN A 866 -12.02 -5.37 -25.54
C GLN A 866 -10.93 -5.13 -24.51
N GLN A 867 -11.25 -5.29 -23.21
CA GLN A 867 -10.25 -5.16 -22.15
C GLN A 867 -9.20 -6.27 -22.27
N GLU A 868 -7.94 -5.90 -22.33
CA GLU A 868 -6.82 -6.84 -22.41
C GLU A 868 -6.66 -7.60 -21.11
N GLN A 869 -6.51 -8.92 -21.21
CA GLN A 869 -6.09 -9.80 -20.12
C GLN A 869 -4.63 -10.17 -20.33
N PHE A 870 -3.78 -10.00 -19.31
CA PHE A 870 -2.38 -10.34 -19.36
C PHE A 870 -2.17 -11.86 -19.27
N ASP A 871 -1.04 -12.32 -19.81
CA ASP A 871 -0.63 -13.73 -19.77
C ASP A 871 -0.45 -14.24 -18.34
N ASP A 872 -0.79 -15.50 -18.13
CA ASP A 872 -0.55 -16.21 -16.89
C ASP A 872 0.96 -16.52 -16.72
N TYR A 873 1.45 -16.52 -15.48
CA TYR A 873 2.87 -16.77 -15.22
C TYR A 873 3.12 -17.52 -13.92
N LEU A 874 4.31 -18.15 -13.84
CA LEU A 874 4.79 -18.94 -12.72
C LEU A 874 6.11 -18.38 -12.19
N LEU A 875 6.15 -18.02 -10.89
CA LEU A 875 7.36 -17.57 -10.22
C LEU A 875 7.82 -18.58 -9.17
N VAL A 876 9.09 -18.89 -9.15
CA VAL A 876 9.71 -19.74 -8.14
C VAL A 876 10.67 -18.93 -7.31
N ASN A 877 10.49 -18.99 -5.98
CA ASN A 877 11.33 -18.28 -5.02
C ASN A 877 12.04 -19.27 -4.11
N VAL A 878 13.26 -18.94 -3.73
CA VAL A 878 14.08 -19.70 -2.79
C VAL A 878 14.51 -18.81 -1.65
N VAL A 879 14.40 -19.33 -0.43
CA VAL A 879 14.82 -18.63 0.79
C VAL A 879 15.67 -19.56 1.64
N GLY A 880 16.69 -19.03 2.29
CA GLY A 880 17.52 -19.81 3.20
C GLY A 880 18.32 -18.95 4.15
N GLY A 881 18.81 -19.60 5.21
CA GLY A 881 19.63 -18.91 6.19
C GLY A 881 20.28 -19.85 7.19
N LYS A 882 21.27 -19.33 7.91
CA LYS A 882 21.93 -20.01 9.01
C LYS A 882 22.29 -19.04 10.11
N SER A 883 22.17 -19.50 11.35
CA SER A 883 22.64 -18.77 12.54
C SER A 883 23.62 -19.61 13.31
N TRP A 884 24.61 -18.97 13.91
CA TRP A 884 25.59 -19.56 14.82
C TRP A 884 25.52 -18.83 16.15
N LYS A 885 25.54 -19.56 17.24
CA LYS A 885 25.75 -19.03 18.59
C LYS A 885 27.24 -19.14 18.93
N VAL A 886 27.89 -18.01 19.19
CA VAL A 886 29.29 -17.92 19.61
C VAL A 886 29.31 -17.11 20.89
N ASP A 887 29.49 -17.80 22.02
CA ASP A 887 29.36 -17.25 23.39
C ASP A 887 28.00 -16.53 23.56
N ASP A 888 28.02 -15.22 23.82
CA ASP A 888 26.83 -14.38 23.99
C ASP A 888 26.33 -13.75 22.68
N TYR A 889 27.02 -13.99 21.55
CA TYR A 889 26.69 -13.45 20.26
C TYR A 889 25.95 -14.45 19.39
N PHE A 890 25.00 -13.93 18.59
CA PHE A 890 24.41 -14.67 17.48
C PHE A 890 24.88 -14.03 16.18
N ILE A 891 25.57 -14.80 15.35
CA ILE A 891 25.98 -14.39 14.02
C ILE A 891 25.14 -15.17 13.04
N GLY A 892 24.57 -14.52 12.04
CA GLY A 892 23.77 -15.22 11.06
C GLY A 892 23.71 -14.51 9.72
N PHE A 893 23.22 -15.24 8.72
CA PHE A 893 22.82 -14.69 7.44
C PHE A 893 21.46 -15.23 7.03
N PHE A 894 20.81 -14.47 6.16
CA PHE A 894 19.56 -14.79 5.51
C PHE A 894 19.64 -14.34 4.05
N ALA A 895 19.18 -15.17 3.14
CA ALA A 895 19.17 -14.89 1.72
C ALA A 895 17.83 -15.28 1.09
N THR A 896 17.36 -14.48 0.15
CA THR A 896 16.26 -14.81 -0.76
C THR A 896 16.70 -14.64 -2.21
N ILE A 897 16.17 -15.48 -3.08
CA ILE A 897 16.25 -15.33 -4.53
C ILE A 897 14.82 -15.46 -5.03
N ASN A 898 14.32 -14.39 -5.62
CA ASN A 898 12.98 -14.36 -6.20
C ASN A 898 13.08 -14.51 -7.71
N ASN A 899 12.05 -15.11 -8.31
CA ASN A 899 11.98 -15.37 -9.75
C ASN A 899 13.25 -16.08 -10.26
N VAL A 900 13.56 -17.25 -9.71
CA VAL A 900 14.79 -18.01 -9.97
C VAL A 900 14.99 -18.34 -11.46
N PHE A 901 13.89 -18.47 -12.21
CA PHE A 901 13.92 -18.81 -13.64
C PHE A 901 13.90 -17.58 -14.56
N ASP A 902 14.01 -16.38 -14.00
CA ASP A 902 14.01 -15.12 -14.75
C ASP A 902 12.79 -14.96 -15.68
N GLN A 903 11.63 -15.45 -15.23
CA GLN A 903 10.38 -15.35 -15.98
C GLN A 903 10.03 -13.88 -16.25
N GLN A 904 9.74 -13.54 -17.48
CA GLN A 904 9.14 -12.25 -17.85
C GLN A 904 7.63 -12.30 -17.62
N TYR A 905 7.07 -11.22 -17.06
CA TYR A 905 5.65 -11.12 -16.79
C TYR A 905 5.24 -9.65 -16.67
N THR A 906 3.96 -9.38 -16.97
CA THR A 906 3.36 -8.05 -16.85
C THR A 906 2.65 -7.95 -15.51
N THR A 907 2.91 -6.87 -14.76
CA THR A 907 2.29 -6.63 -13.45
C THR A 907 1.09 -5.70 -13.51
N GLY A 908 0.95 -4.93 -14.57
CA GLY A 908 -0.13 -3.98 -14.81
C GLY A 908 0.10 -3.21 -16.09
N GLY A 909 -0.82 -2.33 -16.41
CA GLY A 909 -0.74 -1.45 -17.58
C GLY A 909 -2.02 -0.65 -17.72
N PHE A 910 -2.01 0.32 -18.61
CA PHE A 910 -3.16 1.15 -18.91
C PHE A 910 -3.28 1.48 -20.40
N GLU A 911 -4.50 1.56 -20.88
CA GLU A 911 -4.80 2.08 -22.21
C GLU A 911 -4.53 3.59 -22.22
N GLN A 912 -3.89 4.11 -23.26
CA GLN A 912 -3.69 5.55 -23.39
C GLN A 912 -4.98 6.22 -23.89
N SER A 913 -5.45 7.25 -23.18
CA SER A 913 -6.62 8.05 -23.58
C SER A 913 -6.25 9.19 -24.55
N ARG A 914 -5.08 9.12 -25.19
CA ARG A 914 -4.64 10.18 -26.12
C ARG A 914 -5.53 10.26 -27.36
N LEU A 915 -5.93 9.14 -27.91
CA LEU A 915 -6.90 9.08 -29.01
C LEU A 915 -8.28 8.76 -28.44
N GLY A 916 -9.25 9.66 -28.61
CA GLY A 916 -10.56 9.58 -27.98
C GLY A 916 -11.66 8.95 -28.81
N ASN A 917 -11.50 8.80 -30.16
CA ASN A 917 -12.58 8.41 -31.03
C ASN A 917 -12.33 7.15 -31.86
N PHE A 918 -13.43 6.54 -32.36
CA PHE A 918 -13.45 5.30 -33.12
C PHE A 918 -12.53 5.30 -34.35
N ARG A 919 -12.56 6.39 -35.14
CA ARG A 919 -11.79 6.45 -36.38
C ARG A 919 -10.29 6.46 -36.10
N ARG A 920 -9.86 7.28 -35.16
CA ARG A 920 -8.46 7.46 -34.81
C ARG A 920 -7.89 6.22 -34.17
N ILE A 921 -8.62 5.61 -33.22
CA ILE A 921 -8.19 4.36 -32.57
C ILE A 921 -8.13 3.22 -33.58
N ARG A 922 -9.13 3.08 -34.48
CA ARG A 922 -9.11 2.08 -35.55
C ARG A 922 -7.92 2.28 -36.49
N GLU A 923 -7.65 3.52 -36.91
CA GLU A 923 -6.50 3.86 -37.76
C GLU A 923 -5.19 3.47 -37.06
N ASP A 924 -5.00 3.88 -35.82
CA ASP A 924 -3.78 3.64 -35.06
C ASP A 924 -3.55 2.14 -34.83
N GLN A 925 -4.58 1.40 -34.42
CA GLN A 925 -4.50 -0.05 -34.20
C GLN A 925 -4.33 -0.88 -35.48
N SER A 926 -4.69 -0.33 -36.65
CA SER A 926 -4.55 -1.02 -37.94
C SER A 926 -3.19 -0.85 -38.59
N ARG A 927 -2.24 -0.15 -37.97
CA ARG A 927 -0.89 0.07 -38.52
C ARG A 927 -0.08 -1.22 -38.54
N ASP A 928 0.56 -1.51 -39.68
CA ASP A 928 1.38 -2.71 -39.87
C ASP A 928 2.58 -2.78 -38.90
N ASN A 929 3.08 -1.63 -38.45
CA ASN A 929 4.23 -1.52 -37.54
C ASN A 929 3.83 -1.30 -36.06
N GLY A 930 2.59 -1.57 -35.70
CA GLY A 930 2.03 -1.36 -34.38
C GLY A 930 1.48 0.09 -34.17
N PRO A 931 0.68 0.27 -33.11
CA PRO A 931 0.08 1.57 -32.81
C PRO A 931 1.11 2.57 -32.27
N LEU A 932 0.96 3.85 -32.62
CA LEU A 932 1.75 4.95 -32.06
C LEU A 932 1.43 5.17 -30.57
N PHE A 933 0.16 5.05 -30.23
CA PHE A 933 -0.35 5.29 -28.88
C PHE A 933 -0.91 4.01 -28.28
N GLY A 934 -0.18 2.91 -28.46
CA GLY A 934 -0.50 1.62 -27.83
C GLY A 934 -0.47 1.69 -26.30
N SER A 935 -1.06 0.69 -25.66
CA SER A 935 -1.06 0.58 -24.19
C SER A 935 0.34 0.63 -23.60
N ARG A 936 0.43 1.13 -22.38
CA ARG A 936 1.69 1.15 -21.59
C ARG A 936 1.64 0.09 -20.51
N TYR A 937 2.75 -0.59 -20.29
CA TYR A 937 2.84 -1.76 -19.40
C TYR A 937 3.90 -1.58 -18.32
N PHE A 938 3.62 -2.13 -17.14
CA PHE A 938 4.58 -2.35 -16.07
C PHE A 938 5.03 -3.81 -16.11
N PHE A 939 6.32 -4.02 -16.29
CA PHE A 939 6.90 -5.35 -16.29
C PHE A 939 7.43 -5.74 -14.91
N GLY A 940 7.30 -7.02 -14.56
CA GLY A 940 7.84 -7.55 -13.33
C GLY A 940 9.37 -7.64 -13.36
N ASN A 941 9.97 -7.55 -12.18
CA ASN A 941 11.40 -7.73 -12.04
C ASN A 941 11.82 -9.15 -12.44
N GLY A 942 13.00 -9.26 -13.04
CA GLY A 942 13.66 -10.53 -13.29
C GLY A 942 14.12 -11.20 -11.99
N THR A 943 15.20 -11.97 -12.08
CA THR A 943 15.79 -12.59 -10.90
C THR A 943 16.34 -11.51 -9.95
N THR A 944 15.76 -11.43 -8.77
CA THR A 944 16.23 -10.54 -7.71
C THR A 944 16.74 -11.32 -6.51
N TYR A 945 17.73 -10.74 -5.82
CA TYR A 945 18.25 -11.32 -4.60
C TYR A 945 18.27 -10.33 -3.44
N TYR A 946 18.26 -10.89 -2.23
CA TYR A 946 18.51 -10.16 -1.01
C TYR A 946 19.34 -11.03 -0.07
N LEU A 947 20.48 -10.50 0.40
CA LEU A 947 21.35 -11.14 1.37
C LEU A 947 21.54 -10.22 2.57
N ASN A 948 21.25 -10.71 3.77
CA ASN A 948 21.44 -9.97 5.01
C ASN A 948 22.34 -10.77 5.96
N VAL A 949 23.42 -10.15 6.43
CA VAL A 949 24.32 -10.68 7.46
C VAL A 949 24.17 -9.86 8.72
N TYR A 950 24.10 -10.50 9.86
CA TYR A 950 23.88 -9.81 11.12
C TYR A 950 24.68 -10.40 12.30
N VAL A 951 24.98 -9.53 13.24
CA VAL A 951 25.47 -9.87 14.57
C VAL A 951 24.53 -9.29 15.60
N ARG A 952 24.12 -10.13 16.55
CA ARG A 952 23.26 -9.76 17.69
C ARG A 952 23.97 -10.06 19.00
N PHE A 953 23.85 -9.16 19.99
CA PHE A 953 24.53 -9.21 21.27
C PHE A 953 23.65 -8.72 22.41
#